data_d2672de1433204fe9c56024b5fe12eb1
#
_entry.id   d2672de1433204fe9c56024b5fe12eb1
#
_cell.length_a   1.000
_cell.length_b   1.000
_cell.length_c   1.000
_cell.angle_alpha   90.00
_cell.angle_beta   90.00
_cell.angle_gamma   90.00
#
_symmetry.space_group_name_H-M   'P 1'
#
loop_
_entity.id
_entity.type
_entity.pdbx_description
1 polymer ?
#
loop_
_entity_poly.entity_id
_entity_poly.type
_entity_poly.pdbx_seq_one_letter_code
_entity_poly.pdbx_strand_id
1 'polypeptide(L)'
;MTRRFFYVLLLLLPLSLWAQPEDYTWDVAGSNSAESMPCGGGDIGMNVWTEDGDILMYVCRSGSFDENNTLLKAGRIRLHVGEPYVYNTASENTPSEKHTYSQTLHLSDGTMTLSCPTHSVTLWVDVWKPVIHVEVNATKAVHAQIFYESWRDYDHPVGRQEAQQCSYKWTAPKDLVTHADTIIRRDDFIEFYHQNPPATVFDYTVMQQGLLSEASHLYNPLKDLISGGRLRGMTSKALRHHHFQLTLANVQGSREEWRKTLDATERNVRLKADRLVTRQWWAAFWQRSWIRCDGEAAELSRNYTLFRYMLGCNAHSAWPTKFNGGLFTFDPRYVDSQSDFSPDYRRWGGGTHTAQNQRLVYWPLLVSGDYDLLQPQFDFYLRLLSTAETRSRVYWGHGGACFTEQIENFGLPNPAEYGSKRPDGFDPGLEYNAWLEYEWDTVLEFCQMILLSKTYGGMDISKYLPLVRSCLQFFDEHYRYLALQRGRKNLDEDGHLVIYPGSACETYKMAYNPSSTLAALRTVTETYMHEVDTIGMIGFLQRIPPIPHRIVDGKEMIAPAMAWERINNEESPQLYPVFPWRLYGLGRDNLEIARNTYLYDPDVVRFRSSKGWKQDNIWAACLGLTEEAARLTAEKLKSGPYRFPAFWGPGFDWSPDHNWGGTGMIGLQSMLLQEVDGEIIILPAWPKSWNVSFKLHASGGRTVEVEYRDGEVKKKIIQ
;
A
#
# COMPACT_ATOMS: atom_id res chain seq x y z
N MET A 1 -10.18 28.42 -20.31
CA MET A 1 -8.79 27.98 -20.26
C MET A 1 -8.69 26.64 -20.95
N THR A 2 -8.01 26.61 -22.08
CA THR A 2 -7.99 25.53 -23.05
C THR A 2 -7.11 24.39 -22.59
N ARG A 3 -7.68 23.23 -22.26
CA ARG A 3 -6.95 21.97 -22.02
C ARG A 3 -6.42 21.47 -23.39
N ARG A 4 -5.11 21.52 -23.58
CA ARG A 4 -4.44 20.85 -24.69
C ARG A 4 -4.46 19.34 -24.45
N PHE A 5 -5.21 18.61 -25.24
CA PHE A 5 -5.10 17.16 -25.37
C PHE A 5 -3.78 16.84 -26.07
N PHE A 6 -2.84 16.24 -25.36
CA PHE A 6 -1.69 15.59 -25.97
C PHE A 6 -2.15 14.24 -26.53
N TYR A 7 -2.33 14.14 -27.83
CA TYR A 7 -2.38 12.87 -28.53
C TYR A 7 -0.95 12.35 -28.63
N VAL A 8 -0.58 11.39 -27.78
CA VAL A 8 0.64 10.60 -27.96
C VAL A 8 0.37 9.60 -29.07
N LEU A 9 1.00 9.80 -30.20
CA LEU A 9 1.03 8.85 -31.31
C LEU A 9 1.88 7.64 -30.85
N LEU A 10 1.26 6.60 -30.33
CA LEU A 10 1.94 5.33 -30.00
C LEU A 10 2.28 4.61 -31.30
N LEU A 11 3.55 4.65 -31.69
CA LEU A 11 4.14 3.76 -32.68
C LEU A 11 3.92 2.33 -32.19
N LEU A 12 3.25 1.50 -33.01
CA LEU A 12 3.13 0.05 -32.85
C LEU A 12 4.53 -0.58 -32.97
N LEU A 13 5.29 -0.56 -31.86
CA LEU A 13 6.45 -1.42 -31.72
C LEU A 13 5.96 -2.87 -31.61
N PRO A 14 6.64 -3.86 -32.23
CA PRO A 14 6.29 -5.25 -32.09
C PRO A 14 6.31 -5.60 -30.58
N LEU A 15 5.14 -5.98 -30.04
CA LEU A 15 5.00 -6.50 -28.69
C LEU A 15 6.00 -7.64 -28.53
N SER A 16 7.03 -7.45 -27.71
CA SER A 16 7.89 -8.58 -27.36
C SER A 16 7.01 -9.60 -26.64
N LEU A 17 6.94 -10.82 -27.15
CA LEU A 17 6.20 -11.94 -26.55
C LEU A 17 6.53 -12.16 -25.06
N TRP A 18 7.67 -11.61 -24.61
CA TRP A 18 8.19 -11.70 -23.24
C TRP A 18 7.53 -10.74 -22.24
N ALA A 19 6.80 -9.71 -22.67
CA ALA A 19 6.22 -8.71 -21.78
C ALA A 19 4.80 -9.07 -21.29
N GLN A 20 4.13 -10.05 -21.90
CA GLN A 20 2.75 -10.41 -21.54
C GLN A 20 2.75 -11.41 -20.39
N PRO A 21 2.08 -11.10 -19.24
CA PRO A 21 1.91 -12.06 -18.17
C PRO A 21 0.97 -13.18 -18.61
N GLU A 22 1.13 -14.35 -18.00
CA GLU A 22 0.24 -15.49 -18.20
C GLU A 22 -1.08 -15.26 -17.44
N ASP A 23 -2.18 -15.71 -18.04
CA ASP A 23 -3.48 -15.71 -17.39
C ASP A 23 -3.48 -16.62 -16.14
N TYR A 24 -4.26 -16.26 -15.13
CA TYR A 24 -4.42 -17.08 -13.94
C TYR A 24 -5.83 -17.68 -13.88
N THR A 25 -5.92 -19.01 -13.95
CA THR A 25 -7.19 -19.73 -14.13
C THR A 25 -7.48 -20.70 -13.00
N TRP A 26 -8.74 -20.75 -12.59
CA TRP A 26 -9.34 -21.79 -11.77
C TRP A 26 -10.40 -22.55 -12.57
N ASP A 27 -10.43 -23.87 -12.40
CA ASP A 27 -11.39 -24.79 -13.03
C ASP A 27 -12.44 -25.34 -12.07
N VAL A 28 -12.41 -24.91 -10.81
CA VAL A 28 -13.35 -25.26 -9.75
C VAL A 28 -13.97 -24.00 -9.17
N ALA A 29 -15.26 -24.03 -8.90
CA ALA A 29 -15.97 -22.93 -8.21
C ALA A 29 -15.45 -22.74 -6.78
N GLY A 30 -15.54 -21.52 -6.28
CA GLY A 30 -15.29 -21.19 -4.87
C GLY A 30 -16.51 -21.48 -3.99
N SER A 31 -16.39 -21.20 -2.70
CA SER A 31 -17.46 -21.41 -1.73
C SER A 31 -17.63 -20.24 -0.75
N ASN A 32 -16.70 -19.32 -0.71
CA ASN A 32 -16.74 -18.17 0.21
C ASN A 32 -15.76 -17.06 -0.24
N SER A 33 -15.81 -15.91 0.44
CA SER A 33 -15.01 -14.74 0.07
C SER A 33 -13.50 -14.91 0.22
N ALA A 34 -13.01 -15.81 1.07
CA ALA A 34 -11.58 -16.12 1.18
C ALA A 34 -11.04 -16.91 -0.03
N GLU A 35 -11.95 -17.51 -0.81
CA GLU A 35 -11.64 -18.18 -2.08
C GLU A 35 -11.86 -17.24 -3.28
N SER A 36 -11.89 -15.92 -3.06
CA SER A 36 -12.07 -14.94 -4.11
C SER A 36 -10.81 -14.69 -4.91
N MET A 37 -10.99 -14.31 -6.17
CA MET A 37 -9.96 -13.83 -7.07
C MET A 37 -10.05 -12.31 -7.22
N PRO A 38 -8.95 -11.55 -7.08
CA PRO A 38 -8.96 -10.10 -7.23
C PRO A 38 -9.21 -9.71 -8.69
N CYS A 39 -10.03 -8.66 -8.89
CA CYS A 39 -10.21 -7.97 -10.17
C CYS A 39 -10.32 -6.48 -9.91
N GLY A 40 -9.64 -5.63 -10.67
CA GLY A 40 -9.68 -4.19 -10.39
C GLY A 40 -9.01 -3.32 -11.44
N GLY A 41 -8.97 -2.02 -11.15
CA GLY A 41 -8.33 -1.00 -11.96
C GLY A 41 -8.63 0.41 -11.46
N GLY A 42 -7.78 1.37 -11.82
CA GLY A 42 -7.96 2.78 -11.46
C GLY A 42 -7.83 3.04 -9.96
N ASP A 43 -8.92 2.98 -9.23
CA ASP A 43 -8.99 3.12 -7.77
C ASP A 43 -10.00 2.13 -7.14
N ILE A 44 -10.38 1.09 -7.90
CA ILE A 44 -11.38 0.10 -7.51
C ILE A 44 -10.77 -1.30 -7.50
N GLY A 45 -11.07 -2.05 -6.43
CA GLY A 45 -10.79 -3.48 -6.32
C GLY A 45 -12.04 -4.28 -6.01
N MET A 46 -12.12 -5.46 -6.60
CA MET A 46 -13.18 -6.43 -6.35
C MET A 46 -12.59 -7.76 -5.90
N ASN A 47 -13.22 -8.39 -4.91
CA ASN A 47 -13.05 -9.80 -4.60
C ASN A 47 -14.18 -10.56 -5.29
N VAL A 48 -13.87 -11.44 -6.24
CA VAL A 48 -14.86 -12.16 -7.04
C VAL A 48 -14.82 -13.65 -6.73
N TRP A 49 -15.95 -14.23 -6.34
CA TRP A 49 -16.09 -15.68 -6.09
C TRP A 49 -17.46 -16.17 -6.53
N THR A 50 -17.65 -17.47 -6.50
CA THR A 50 -18.94 -18.12 -6.76
C THR A 50 -19.41 -18.83 -5.50
N GLU A 51 -20.71 -18.76 -5.22
CA GLU A 51 -21.34 -19.41 -4.09
C GLU A 51 -22.76 -19.79 -4.48
N ASP A 52 -23.15 -21.05 -4.30
CA ASP A 52 -24.47 -21.60 -4.64
C ASP A 52 -24.94 -21.32 -6.10
N GLY A 53 -23.99 -21.24 -7.03
CA GLY A 53 -24.25 -20.97 -8.45
C GLY A 53 -24.33 -19.48 -8.82
N ASP A 54 -24.28 -18.59 -7.85
CA ASP A 54 -24.23 -17.15 -8.06
C ASP A 54 -22.78 -16.65 -8.12
N ILE A 55 -22.56 -15.53 -8.81
CA ILE A 55 -21.30 -14.80 -8.78
C ILE A 55 -21.43 -13.65 -7.79
N LEU A 56 -20.55 -13.62 -6.81
CA LEU A 56 -20.49 -12.59 -5.78
C LEU A 56 -19.25 -11.73 -5.92
N MET A 57 -19.42 -10.43 -5.64
CA MET A 57 -18.36 -9.44 -5.75
C MET A 57 -18.41 -8.50 -4.54
N TYR A 58 -17.40 -8.53 -3.67
CA TYR A 58 -17.15 -7.38 -2.80
C TYR A 58 -16.51 -6.28 -3.61
N VAL A 59 -17.00 -5.06 -3.46
CA VAL A 59 -16.50 -3.88 -4.16
C VAL A 59 -15.86 -2.94 -3.14
N CYS A 60 -14.62 -2.53 -3.38
CA CYS A 60 -13.91 -1.53 -2.59
C CYS A 60 -13.44 -0.41 -3.53
N ARG A 61 -13.66 0.84 -3.12
CA ARG A 61 -13.07 2.00 -3.77
C ARG A 61 -12.17 2.74 -2.79
N SER A 62 -11.01 3.13 -3.23
CA SER A 62 -10.08 3.93 -2.44
C SER A 62 -10.72 5.24 -1.98
N GLY A 63 -10.55 5.60 -0.69
CA GLY A 63 -11.07 6.86 -0.17
C GLY A 63 -12.52 6.82 0.33
N SER A 64 -13.17 5.65 0.39
CA SER A 64 -14.52 5.49 0.95
C SER A 64 -14.46 5.33 2.48
N PHE A 65 -14.20 6.41 3.21
CA PHE A 65 -14.07 6.36 4.67
C PHE A 65 -15.37 6.75 5.37
N ASP A 66 -15.76 5.99 6.41
CA ASP A 66 -16.86 6.37 7.28
C ASP A 66 -16.46 7.40 8.36
N GLU A 67 -17.39 7.78 9.22
CA GLU A 67 -17.20 8.71 10.34
C GLU A 67 -16.20 8.22 11.37
N ASN A 68 -15.97 6.92 11.46
CA ASN A 68 -15.02 6.25 12.35
C ASN A 68 -13.66 6.01 11.68
N ASN A 69 -13.53 6.50 10.44
CA ASN A 69 -12.35 6.36 9.58
C ASN A 69 -12.09 4.89 9.17
N THR A 70 -13.14 4.10 9.02
CA THR A 70 -13.09 2.76 8.45
C THR A 70 -13.14 2.86 6.93
N LEU A 71 -12.29 2.12 6.20
CA LEU A 71 -12.36 2.05 4.74
C LEU A 71 -13.45 1.07 4.32
N LEU A 72 -14.61 1.62 3.98
CA LEU A 72 -15.80 0.86 3.66
C LEU A 72 -15.68 0.10 2.32
N LYS A 73 -16.25 -1.11 2.29
CA LYS A 73 -16.70 -1.69 1.03
C LYS A 73 -17.89 -0.90 0.51
N ALA A 74 -18.00 -0.73 -0.81
CA ALA A 74 -19.19 -0.17 -1.44
C ALA A 74 -20.38 -1.11 -1.39
N GLY A 75 -20.24 -2.28 -0.77
CA GLY A 75 -21.23 -3.34 -0.62
C GLY A 75 -20.85 -4.62 -1.35
N ARG A 76 -21.80 -5.55 -1.46
CA ARG A 76 -21.69 -6.78 -2.21
C ARG A 76 -22.64 -6.77 -3.40
N ILE A 77 -22.14 -7.13 -4.57
CA ILE A 77 -22.95 -7.36 -5.74
C ILE A 77 -23.11 -8.87 -5.91
N ARG A 78 -24.34 -9.33 -6.12
CA ARG A 78 -24.68 -10.70 -6.47
C ARG A 78 -25.24 -10.74 -7.88
N LEU A 79 -24.72 -11.58 -8.74
CA LEU A 79 -25.23 -11.86 -10.08
C LEU A 79 -25.69 -13.30 -10.17
N HIS A 80 -26.99 -13.46 -10.44
CA HIS A 80 -27.62 -14.73 -10.77
C HIS A 80 -27.87 -14.82 -12.28
N VAL A 81 -27.49 -15.95 -12.91
CA VAL A 81 -27.70 -16.19 -14.34
C VAL A 81 -28.39 -17.54 -14.53
N GLY A 82 -29.64 -17.53 -14.97
CA GLY A 82 -30.43 -18.76 -15.13
C GLY A 82 -31.93 -18.50 -15.08
N GLU A 83 -32.67 -19.46 -14.55
CA GLU A 83 -34.09 -19.26 -14.24
C GLU A 83 -34.27 -18.17 -13.18
N PRO A 84 -35.38 -17.39 -13.21
CA PRO A 84 -35.59 -16.32 -12.25
C PRO A 84 -35.49 -16.81 -10.82
N TYR A 85 -34.70 -16.10 -10.01
CA TYR A 85 -34.55 -16.38 -8.59
C TYR A 85 -35.88 -16.17 -7.88
N VAL A 86 -36.47 -17.25 -7.37
CA VAL A 86 -37.66 -17.16 -6.51
C VAL A 86 -37.16 -17.26 -5.07
N TYR A 87 -37.36 -16.20 -4.29
CA TYR A 87 -37.08 -16.20 -2.86
C TYR A 87 -38.01 -17.20 -2.16
N ASN A 88 -37.63 -18.48 -2.13
CA ASN A 88 -38.30 -19.50 -1.33
C ASN A 88 -37.43 -19.84 -0.12
N THR A 89 -38.00 -19.70 1.06
CA THR A 89 -37.42 -19.97 2.37
C THR A 89 -37.20 -21.48 2.66
N ALA A 90 -37.26 -22.32 1.65
CA ALA A 90 -36.98 -23.76 1.77
C ALA A 90 -36.47 -24.27 0.41
N SER A 91 -35.17 -24.29 0.17
CA SER A 91 -34.60 -25.07 -0.93
C SER A 91 -33.99 -26.37 -0.41
N GLU A 92 -34.63 -27.45 -0.75
CA GLU A 92 -33.98 -28.77 -0.74
C GLU A 92 -32.83 -28.76 -1.76
N ASN A 93 -31.66 -29.20 -1.31
CA ASN A 93 -30.44 -29.34 -2.12
C ASN A 93 -30.69 -30.20 -3.36
N THR A 94 -30.79 -29.57 -4.53
CA THR A 94 -30.61 -30.28 -5.78
C THR A 94 -29.10 -30.38 -6.06
N PRO A 95 -28.51 -31.58 -6.20
CA PRO A 95 -27.10 -31.69 -6.55
C PRO A 95 -26.87 -30.99 -7.89
N SER A 96 -26.03 -29.97 -7.93
CA SER A 96 -25.65 -29.29 -9.18
C SER A 96 -24.96 -30.32 -10.06
N GLU A 97 -25.45 -30.49 -11.30
CA GLU A 97 -24.68 -31.18 -12.34
C GLU A 97 -23.28 -30.56 -12.40
N LYS A 98 -22.25 -31.42 -12.52
CA LYS A 98 -20.85 -30.99 -12.69
C LYS A 98 -20.72 -30.24 -14.01
N HIS A 99 -21.08 -28.95 -14.02
CA HIS A 99 -20.83 -28.09 -15.16
C HIS A 99 -19.34 -27.77 -15.22
N THR A 100 -18.77 -27.80 -16.41
CA THR A 100 -17.42 -27.32 -16.66
C THR A 100 -17.37 -25.84 -16.31
N TYR A 101 -16.66 -25.51 -15.26
CA TYR A 101 -16.51 -24.14 -14.74
C TYR A 101 -15.08 -23.66 -14.97
N SER A 102 -14.91 -22.41 -15.35
CA SER A 102 -13.62 -21.75 -15.30
C SER A 102 -13.76 -20.30 -14.88
N GLN A 103 -12.83 -19.83 -14.05
CA GLN A 103 -12.66 -18.43 -13.68
C GLN A 103 -11.23 -18.03 -14.01
N THR A 104 -11.07 -17.08 -14.93
CA THR A 104 -9.77 -16.66 -15.46
C THR A 104 -9.58 -15.16 -15.24
N LEU A 105 -8.48 -14.79 -14.62
CA LEU A 105 -7.96 -13.42 -14.57
C LEU A 105 -7.01 -13.23 -15.76
N HIS A 106 -7.41 -12.41 -16.71
CA HIS A 106 -6.60 -12.03 -17.86
C HIS A 106 -5.72 -10.85 -17.48
N LEU A 107 -4.52 -11.14 -16.98
CA LEU A 107 -3.60 -10.12 -16.50
C LEU A 107 -3.22 -9.09 -17.58
N SER A 108 -3.14 -9.55 -18.83
CA SER A 108 -2.72 -8.71 -19.96
C SER A 108 -3.65 -7.51 -20.23
N ASP A 109 -4.92 -7.61 -19.83
CA ASP A 109 -5.93 -6.58 -20.09
C ASP A 109 -6.80 -6.23 -18.87
N GLY A 110 -6.49 -6.84 -17.70
CA GLY A 110 -7.17 -6.57 -16.43
C GLY A 110 -8.62 -7.07 -16.37
N THR A 111 -9.04 -7.94 -17.29
CA THR A 111 -10.39 -8.52 -17.29
C THR A 111 -10.44 -9.83 -16.53
N MET A 112 -11.63 -10.18 -16.03
CA MET A 112 -11.91 -11.51 -15.48
C MET A 112 -13.07 -12.13 -16.24
N THR A 113 -12.93 -13.41 -16.59
CA THR A 113 -13.98 -14.18 -17.23
C THR A 113 -14.38 -15.39 -16.39
N LEU A 114 -15.67 -15.53 -16.11
CA LEU A 114 -16.24 -16.75 -15.54
C LEU A 114 -17.05 -17.43 -16.63
N SER A 115 -16.79 -18.71 -16.90
CA SER A 115 -17.40 -19.43 -18.01
C SER A 115 -17.98 -20.76 -17.56
N CYS A 116 -19.13 -21.09 -18.10
CA CYS A 116 -19.76 -22.39 -18.06
C CYS A 116 -20.31 -22.74 -19.46
N PRO A 117 -20.81 -23.97 -19.73
CA PRO A 117 -21.27 -24.34 -21.08
C PRO A 117 -22.39 -23.50 -21.66
N THR A 118 -23.20 -22.87 -20.83
CA THR A 118 -24.38 -22.10 -21.23
C THR A 118 -24.15 -20.61 -21.41
N HIS A 119 -23.21 -20.04 -20.63
CA HIS A 119 -22.91 -18.61 -20.66
C HIS A 119 -21.50 -18.28 -20.16
N SER A 120 -21.05 -17.08 -20.44
CA SER A 120 -19.84 -16.47 -19.85
C SER A 120 -20.16 -15.10 -19.27
N VAL A 121 -19.50 -14.75 -18.18
CA VAL A 121 -19.57 -13.44 -17.53
C VAL A 121 -18.19 -12.82 -17.60
N THR A 122 -18.07 -11.63 -18.17
CA THR A 122 -16.85 -10.84 -18.22
C THR A 122 -16.96 -9.64 -17.30
N LEU A 123 -16.01 -9.49 -16.40
CA LEU A 123 -15.89 -8.40 -15.45
C LEU A 123 -14.67 -7.55 -15.80
N TRP A 124 -14.80 -6.24 -15.74
CA TRP A 124 -13.65 -5.36 -15.88
C TRP A 124 -13.93 -3.98 -15.24
N VAL A 125 -12.87 -3.31 -14.82
CA VAL A 125 -12.91 -1.97 -14.24
C VAL A 125 -12.25 -1.01 -15.20
N ASP A 126 -12.92 0.10 -15.51
CA ASP A 126 -12.33 1.19 -16.28
C ASP A 126 -11.21 1.85 -15.46
N VAL A 127 -9.97 1.84 -15.97
CA VAL A 127 -8.81 2.40 -15.24
C VAL A 127 -8.84 3.92 -15.14
N TRP A 128 -9.65 4.61 -15.96
CA TRP A 128 -9.73 6.07 -16.03
C TRP A 128 -11.01 6.64 -15.43
N LYS A 129 -12.00 5.80 -15.23
CA LYS A 129 -13.30 6.17 -14.67
C LYS A 129 -13.68 5.21 -13.55
N PRO A 130 -14.31 5.67 -12.47
CA PRO A 130 -14.73 4.78 -11.39
C PRO A 130 -16.00 3.98 -11.79
N VAL A 131 -15.83 3.10 -12.77
CA VAL A 131 -16.91 2.30 -13.36
C VAL A 131 -16.50 0.84 -13.48
N ILE A 132 -17.39 -0.03 -13.00
CA ILE A 132 -17.31 -1.49 -13.16
C ILE A 132 -18.31 -1.90 -14.24
N HIS A 133 -17.86 -2.76 -15.15
CA HIS A 133 -18.69 -3.37 -16.18
C HIS A 133 -18.83 -4.87 -15.97
N VAL A 134 -20.05 -5.37 -16.07
CA VAL A 134 -20.41 -6.79 -16.00
C VAL A 134 -21.17 -7.17 -17.27
N GLU A 135 -20.59 -8.00 -18.10
CA GLU A 135 -21.15 -8.42 -19.38
C GLU A 135 -21.48 -9.92 -19.34
N VAL A 136 -22.74 -10.30 -19.54
CA VAL A 136 -23.18 -11.70 -19.64
C VAL A 136 -23.43 -12.03 -21.09
N ASN A 137 -22.81 -13.07 -21.61
CA ASN A 137 -22.98 -13.59 -22.95
C ASN A 137 -23.44 -15.05 -22.88
N ALA A 138 -24.61 -15.37 -23.41
CA ALA A 138 -25.21 -16.70 -23.34
C ALA A 138 -25.48 -17.29 -24.73
N THR A 139 -25.43 -18.60 -24.81
CA THR A 139 -25.71 -19.35 -26.05
C THR A 139 -27.18 -19.29 -26.45
N LYS A 140 -28.08 -19.15 -25.45
CA LYS A 140 -29.53 -18.94 -25.59
C LYS A 140 -29.93 -17.72 -24.74
N ALA A 141 -31.12 -17.21 -24.94
CA ALA A 141 -31.66 -16.17 -24.06
C ALA A 141 -31.81 -16.72 -22.62
N VAL A 142 -31.23 -16.01 -21.65
CA VAL A 142 -31.26 -16.34 -20.23
C VAL A 142 -31.73 -15.12 -19.44
N HIS A 143 -32.27 -15.32 -18.25
CA HIS A 143 -32.43 -14.24 -17.28
C HIS A 143 -31.07 -13.98 -16.60
N ALA A 144 -30.71 -12.72 -16.42
CA ALA A 144 -29.60 -12.31 -15.58
C ALA A 144 -30.13 -11.25 -14.60
N GLN A 145 -30.05 -11.57 -13.32
CA GLN A 145 -30.54 -10.73 -12.23
C GLN A 145 -29.33 -10.27 -11.39
N ILE A 146 -29.23 -8.98 -11.17
CA ILE A 146 -28.16 -8.39 -10.37
C ILE A 146 -28.76 -7.72 -9.13
N PHE A 147 -28.14 -7.97 -7.98
CA PHE A 147 -28.60 -7.49 -6.68
C PHE A 147 -27.49 -6.70 -6.02
N TYR A 148 -27.88 -5.67 -5.29
CA TYR A 148 -27.02 -4.95 -4.35
C TYR A 148 -27.37 -5.35 -2.93
N GLU A 149 -26.39 -5.74 -2.16
CA GLU A 149 -26.48 -6.17 -0.77
C GLU A 149 -25.55 -5.31 0.09
N SER A 150 -26.08 -4.81 1.21
CA SER A 150 -25.33 -4.08 2.23
C SER A 150 -25.61 -4.69 3.60
N TRP A 151 -24.60 -4.70 4.46
CA TRP A 151 -24.70 -5.03 5.89
C TRP A 151 -24.86 -3.77 6.75
N ARG A 152 -24.89 -2.59 6.14
CA ARG A 152 -25.15 -1.29 6.78
C ARG A 152 -26.56 -0.79 6.43
N ASP A 153 -27.56 -1.62 6.63
CA ASP A 153 -28.98 -1.29 6.38
C ASP A 153 -29.70 -0.67 7.60
N TYR A 154 -29.01 -0.63 8.74
CA TYR A 154 -29.43 0.07 9.96
C TYR A 154 -28.19 0.62 10.68
N ASP A 155 -28.38 1.56 11.62
CA ASP A 155 -27.33 2.08 12.47
C ASP A 155 -26.79 0.95 13.35
N HIS A 156 -25.51 0.62 13.15
CA HIS A 156 -24.87 -0.52 13.80
C HIS A 156 -24.00 -0.05 14.97
N PRO A 157 -24.33 -0.44 16.23
CA PRO A 157 -23.45 -0.20 17.37
C PRO A 157 -22.11 -0.94 17.17
N VAL A 158 -21.01 -0.21 17.21
CA VAL A 158 -19.67 -0.76 17.00
C VAL A 158 -19.23 -1.53 18.24
N GLY A 159 -19.05 -2.84 18.10
CA GLY A 159 -18.59 -3.71 19.19
C GLY A 159 -17.13 -3.44 19.56
N ARG A 160 -16.70 -3.91 20.74
CA ARG A 160 -15.32 -3.67 21.22
C ARG A 160 -14.24 -4.17 20.27
N GLN A 161 -14.45 -5.33 19.64
CA GLN A 161 -13.48 -5.90 18.69
C GLN A 161 -13.47 -5.14 17.36
N GLU A 162 -14.64 -4.70 16.90
CA GLU A 162 -14.75 -3.85 15.71
C GLU A 162 -14.08 -2.49 15.94
N ALA A 163 -14.31 -1.88 17.12
CA ALA A 163 -13.71 -0.59 17.48
C ALA A 163 -12.19 -0.62 17.45
N GLN A 164 -11.57 -1.77 17.75
CA GLN A 164 -10.11 -1.95 17.59
C GLN A 164 -9.63 -1.88 16.15
N GLN A 165 -10.54 -1.99 15.19
CA GLN A 165 -10.27 -1.95 13.75
C GLN A 165 -10.68 -0.62 13.10
N CYS A 166 -11.07 0.38 13.87
CA CYS A 166 -11.28 1.76 13.43
C CYS A 166 -10.30 2.71 14.15
N SER A 167 -10.33 4.00 13.85
CA SER A 167 -9.37 4.97 14.41
C SER A 167 -9.48 5.17 15.92
N TYR A 168 -10.62 4.88 16.53
CA TYR A 168 -10.76 4.96 17.99
C TYR A 168 -10.03 3.85 18.75
N LYS A 169 -9.90 2.66 18.15
CA LYS A 169 -9.32 1.46 18.78
C LYS A 169 -9.88 1.23 20.21
N TRP A 170 -9.02 1.07 21.20
CA TRP A 170 -9.43 0.83 22.61
C TRP A 170 -9.93 2.08 23.35
N THR A 171 -9.93 3.25 22.70
CA THR A 171 -10.46 4.48 23.28
C THR A 171 -11.87 4.83 22.80
N ALA A 172 -12.54 3.91 22.10
CA ALA A 172 -13.85 4.13 21.54
C ALA A 172 -14.88 4.54 22.59
N PRO A 173 -15.74 5.53 22.31
CA PRO A 173 -16.92 5.84 23.09
C PRO A 173 -17.83 4.61 23.23
N LYS A 174 -18.61 4.53 24.32
CA LYS A 174 -19.50 3.38 24.58
C LYS A 174 -20.67 3.28 23.59
N ASP A 175 -21.05 4.41 23.03
CA ASP A 175 -22.18 4.61 22.11
C ASP A 175 -21.71 4.82 20.67
N LEU A 176 -20.51 4.31 20.34
CA LEU A 176 -19.99 4.40 18.98
C LEU A 176 -20.87 3.63 18.00
N VAL A 177 -21.21 4.25 16.87
CA VAL A 177 -22.07 3.72 15.83
C VAL A 177 -21.39 3.86 14.47
N THR A 178 -21.59 2.89 13.58
CA THR A 178 -21.49 3.06 12.14
C THR A 178 -22.89 3.33 11.59
N HIS A 179 -23.09 4.45 10.92
CA HIS A 179 -24.39 4.84 10.42
C HIS A 179 -24.84 4.01 9.21
N ALA A 180 -26.17 3.91 9.03
CA ALA A 180 -26.76 3.18 7.93
C ALA A 180 -26.51 3.82 6.57
N ASP A 181 -26.37 2.99 5.55
CA ASP A 181 -26.39 3.41 4.15
C ASP A 181 -27.78 3.83 3.72
N THR A 182 -27.87 4.80 2.81
CA THR A 182 -29.12 5.08 2.09
C THR A 182 -29.15 4.22 0.84
N ILE A 183 -30.22 3.41 0.67
CA ILE A 183 -30.42 2.55 -0.50
C ILE A 183 -31.73 2.92 -1.19
N ILE A 184 -31.68 3.32 -2.45
CA ILE A 184 -32.82 3.72 -3.27
C ILE A 184 -32.92 2.72 -4.43
N ARG A 185 -34.05 1.97 -4.46
CA ARG A 185 -34.32 0.99 -5.52
C ARG A 185 -35.39 1.54 -6.47
N ARG A 186 -35.12 1.48 -7.77
CA ARG A 186 -36.03 1.83 -8.88
C ARG A 186 -35.96 0.70 -9.92
N ASP A 187 -36.88 0.71 -10.87
CA ASP A 187 -36.94 -0.32 -11.91
C ASP A 187 -35.71 -0.31 -12.82
N ASP A 188 -35.07 0.84 -13.02
CA ASP A 188 -33.93 1.04 -13.93
C ASP A 188 -32.59 1.25 -13.25
N PHE A 189 -32.53 1.44 -11.89
CA PHE A 189 -31.31 1.57 -11.13
C PHE A 189 -31.46 1.24 -9.64
N ILE A 190 -30.33 0.92 -9.03
CA ILE A 190 -30.16 0.92 -7.57
C ILE A 190 -29.09 1.96 -7.24
N GLU A 191 -29.44 2.96 -6.44
CA GLU A 191 -28.52 3.99 -5.92
C GLU A 191 -28.31 3.74 -4.43
N PHE A 192 -27.05 3.79 -4.01
CA PHE A 192 -26.69 3.55 -2.62
C PHE A 192 -25.52 4.44 -2.22
N TYR A 193 -25.50 4.89 -0.97
CA TYR A 193 -24.40 5.66 -0.43
C TYR A 193 -24.36 5.63 1.09
N HIS A 194 -23.15 5.69 1.63
CA HIS A 194 -22.86 6.10 3.00
C HIS A 194 -22.62 7.60 3.03
N GLN A 195 -23.13 8.29 4.03
CA GLN A 195 -22.91 9.73 4.24
C GLN A 195 -22.46 9.96 5.67
N ASN A 196 -21.26 10.51 5.83
CA ASN A 196 -20.74 10.85 7.15
C ASN A 196 -21.59 11.91 7.84
N PRO A 197 -21.85 11.76 9.16
CA PRO A 197 -22.49 12.80 9.97
C PRO A 197 -21.56 14.02 10.13
N PRO A 198 -22.08 15.14 10.67
CA PRO A 198 -21.29 16.36 10.87
C PRO A 198 -20.10 16.20 11.82
N ALA A 199 -20.19 15.31 12.83
CA ALA A 199 -19.12 15.01 13.78
C ALA A 199 -18.50 13.63 13.44
N THR A 200 -17.18 13.57 13.40
CA THR A 200 -16.42 12.36 13.04
C THR A 200 -15.26 12.15 14.02
N VAL A 201 -14.53 11.06 13.86
CA VAL A 201 -13.32 10.81 14.66
C VAL A 201 -12.26 11.91 14.50
N PHE A 202 -12.28 12.67 13.41
CA PHE A 202 -11.42 13.84 13.24
C PHE A 202 -11.63 14.88 14.35
N ASP A 203 -12.89 15.25 14.62
CA ASP A 203 -13.25 16.25 15.63
C ASP A 203 -12.81 15.81 17.03
N TYR A 204 -13.03 14.54 17.34
CA TYR A 204 -12.57 13.95 18.60
C TYR A 204 -11.03 14.00 18.72
N THR A 205 -10.32 13.64 17.66
CA THR A 205 -8.85 13.61 17.64
C THR A 205 -8.25 15.01 17.80
N VAL A 206 -8.75 15.99 17.07
CA VAL A 206 -8.31 17.37 17.13
C VAL A 206 -8.54 17.96 18.53
N MET A 207 -9.69 17.67 19.15
CA MET A 207 -10.00 18.10 20.53
C MET A 207 -9.05 17.43 21.53
N GLN A 208 -8.88 16.10 21.46
CA GLN A 208 -8.00 15.34 22.35
C GLN A 208 -6.56 15.85 22.30
N GLN A 209 -6.07 16.22 21.12
CA GLN A 209 -4.69 16.65 20.89
C GLN A 209 -4.47 18.16 21.08
N GLY A 210 -5.46 18.89 21.58
CA GLY A 210 -5.34 20.32 21.88
C GLY A 210 -5.23 21.22 20.65
N LEU A 211 -5.68 20.76 19.48
CA LEU A 211 -5.58 21.47 18.20
C LEU A 211 -6.92 22.10 17.75
N LEU A 212 -7.89 22.24 18.66
CA LEU A 212 -9.23 22.72 18.31
C LEU A 212 -9.23 24.12 17.67
N SER A 213 -8.34 25.02 18.11
CA SER A 213 -8.18 26.34 17.50
C SER A 213 -7.64 26.32 16.08
N GLU A 214 -6.99 25.25 15.68
CA GLU A 214 -6.40 25.04 14.36
C GLU A 214 -7.31 24.21 13.43
N ALA A 215 -8.39 23.63 13.94
CA ALA A 215 -9.22 22.65 13.24
C ALA A 215 -9.66 23.08 11.83
N SER A 216 -9.94 24.38 11.62
CA SER A 216 -10.34 24.91 10.32
C SER A 216 -9.22 24.95 9.27
N HIS A 217 -7.97 24.81 9.69
CA HIS A 217 -6.77 24.83 8.86
C HIS A 217 -6.19 23.43 8.63
N LEU A 218 -6.66 22.43 9.38
CA LEU A 218 -6.24 21.04 9.23
C LEU A 218 -7.04 20.36 8.11
N TYR A 219 -6.38 19.45 7.40
CA TYR A 219 -7.02 18.65 6.38
C TYR A 219 -8.00 17.64 7.01
N ASN A 220 -9.29 17.74 6.67
CA ASN A 220 -10.34 16.85 7.13
C ASN A 220 -11.01 16.14 5.95
N PRO A 221 -10.60 14.89 5.61
CA PRO A 221 -11.18 14.14 4.50
C PRO A 221 -12.54 13.52 4.82
N LEU A 222 -12.95 13.49 6.09
CA LEU A 222 -14.18 12.83 6.53
C LEU A 222 -15.39 13.78 6.51
N LYS A 223 -15.13 15.08 6.54
CA LYS A 223 -16.18 16.10 6.61
C LYS A 223 -17.05 16.06 5.35
N ASP A 224 -18.37 15.92 5.55
CA ASP A 224 -19.38 15.91 4.48
C ASP A 224 -19.07 14.87 3.37
N LEU A 225 -18.35 13.78 3.71
CA LEU A 225 -18.00 12.75 2.74
C LEU A 225 -19.22 11.87 2.44
N ILE A 226 -19.52 11.72 1.15
CA ILE A 226 -20.52 10.77 0.63
C ILE A 226 -19.80 9.80 -0.29
N SER A 227 -19.89 8.51 0.05
CA SER A 227 -19.26 7.40 -0.69
C SER A 227 -20.30 6.38 -1.12
N GLY A 228 -20.36 6.04 -2.40
CA GLY A 228 -21.35 5.08 -2.89
C GLY A 228 -21.40 5.00 -4.40
N GLY A 229 -22.55 4.54 -4.94
CA GLY A 229 -22.66 4.34 -6.37
C GLY A 229 -24.06 4.15 -6.89
N ARG A 230 -24.13 3.89 -8.19
CA ARG A 230 -25.37 3.59 -8.91
C ARG A 230 -25.18 2.40 -9.84
N LEU A 231 -26.00 1.37 -9.65
CA LEU A 231 -26.05 0.16 -10.46
C LEU A 231 -27.18 0.26 -11.50
N ARG A 232 -26.87 0.02 -12.76
CA ARG A 232 -27.78 0.07 -13.89
C ARG A 232 -27.74 -1.21 -14.74
N GLY A 233 -28.72 -1.37 -15.63
CA GLY A 233 -28.79 -2.46 -16.61
C GLY A 233 -29.77 -3.57 -16.23
N MET A 234 -30.52 -3.42 -15.14
CA MET A 234 -31.52 -4.40 -14.74
C MET A 234 -32.62 -4.55 -15.79
N THR A 235 -33.06 -5.77 -16.01
CA THR A 235 -34.19 -6.09 -16.90
C THR A 235 -34.82 -7.41 -16.48
N SER A 236 -36.12 -7.51 -16.62
CA SER A 236 -36.86 -8.76 -16.43
C SER A 236 -36.87 -9.68 -17.65
N LYS A 237 -36.26 -9.23 -18.78
CA LYS A 237 -36.28 -9.99 -20.04
C LYS A 237 -35.16 -11.00 -20.07
N ALA A 238 -35.42 -12.20 -20.59
CA ALA A 238 -34.40 -13.14 -21.00
C ALA A 238 -33.71 -12.63 -22.28
N LEU A 239 -32.40 -12.44 -22.23
CA LEU A 239 -31.58 -11.95 -23.35
C LEU A 239 -30.34 -12.85 -23.54
N ARG A 240 -29.73 -12.79 -24.73
CA ARG A 240 -28.42 -13.44 -24.97
C ARG A 240 -27.27 -12.60 -24.47
N HIS A 241 -27.47 -11.29 -24.34
CA HIS A 241 -26.45 -10.34 -23.89
C HIS A 241 -27.07 -9.42 -22.84
N HIS A 242 -26.47 -9.40 -21.65
CA HIS A 242 -26.78 -8.42 -20.62
C HIS A 242 -25.53 -7.59 -20.34
N HIS A 243 -25.71 -6.33 -20.03
CA HIS A 243 -24.66 -5.44 -19.58
C HIS A 243 -25.11 -4.67 -18.36
N PHE A 244 -24.42 -4.83 -17.26
CA PHE A 244 -24.63 -4.07 -16.04
C PHE A 244 -23.44 -3.12 -15.84
N GLN A 245 -23.75 -1.94 -15.32
CA GLN A 245 -22.78 -0.90 -15.04
C GLN A 245 -22.95 -0.44 -13.60
N LEU A 246 -21.86 -0.50 -12.81
CA LEU A 246 -21.78 0.11 -11.50
C LEU A 246 -20.84 1.30 -11.55
N THR A 247 -21.40 2.50 -11.36
CA THR A 247 -20.67 3.77 -11.28
C THR A 247 -20.50 4.16 -9.82
N LEU A 248 -19.27 4.48 -9.39
CA LEU A 248 -18.97 4.87 -8.01
C LEU A 248 -18.55 6.34 -7.93
N ALA A 249 -18.84 6.99 -6.79
CA ALA A 249 -18.39 8.34 -6.50
C ALA A 249 -18.11 8.53 -5.01
N ASN A 250 -17.01 9.21 -4.69
CA ASN A 250 -16.66 9.73 -3.37
C ASN A 250 -16.59 11.25 -3.49
N VAL A 251 -17.43 11.98 -2.76
CA VAL A 251 -17.55 13.44 -2.84
C VAL A 251 -17.67 14.03 -1.45
N GLN A 252 -16.84 14.99 -1.11
CA GLN A 252 -17.06 15.87 0.05
C GLN A 252 -17.99 17.00 -0.39
N GLY A 253 -19.22 17.01 0.12
CA GLY A 253 -20.23 17.98 -0.27
C GLY A 253 -21.67 17.50 -0.10
N SER A 254 -22.59 18.07 -0.86
CA SER A 254 -24.00 17.73 -0.83
C SER A 254 -24.32 16.47 -1.63
N ARG A 255 -25.47 15.84 -1.30
CA ARG A 255 -26.05 14.73 -2.09
C ARG A 255 -26.29 15.12 -3.55
N GLU A 256 -26.62 16.38 -3.80
CA GLU A 256 -26.84 16.87 -5.16
C GLU A 256 -25.51 16.88 -5.95
N GLU A 257 -24.42 17.34 -5.36
CA GLU A 257 -23.09 17.32 -5.97
C GLU A 257 -22.61 15.88 -6.21
N TRP A 258 -22.85 14.99 -5.26
CA TRP A 258 -22.54 13.57 -5.41
C TRP A 258 -23.31 12.95 -6.60
N ARG A 259 -24.63 13.21 -6.72
CA ARG A 259 -25.44 12.75 -7.87
C ARG A 259 -24.98 13.36 -9.18
N LYS A 260 -24.66 14.66 -9.20
CA LYS A 260 -24.09 15.33 -10.40
C LYS A 260 -22.79 14.65 -10.85
N THR A 261 -21.96 14.20 -9.91
CA THR A 261 -20.73 13.48 -10.20
C THR A 261 -21.02 12.12 -10.84
N LEU A 262 -21.96 11.34 -10.29
CA LEU A 262 -22.40 10.09 -10.90
C LEU A 262 -22.95 10.31 -12.32
N ASP A 263 -23.86 11.27 -12.50
CA ASP A 263 -24.46 11.57 -13.79
C ASP A 263 -23.44 12.04 -14.82
N ALA A 264 -22.43 12.81 -14.39
CA ALA A 264 -21.34 13.25 -15.26
C ALA A 264 -20.47 12.08 -15.69
N THR A 265 -20.17 11.17 -14.78
CA THR A 265 -19.41 9.95 -15.07
C THR A 265 -20.17 9.05 -16.05
N GLU A 266 -21.44 8.75 -15.78
CA GLU A 266 -22.29 7.90 -16.62
C GLU A 266 -22.44 8.46 -18.04
N ARG A 267 -22.67 9.78 -18.19
CA ARG A 267 -22.77 10.44 -19.51
C ARG A 267 -21.48 10.31 -20.34
N ASN A 268 -20.33 10.16 -19.69
CA ASN A 268 -19.03 10.07 -20.33
C ASN A 268 -18.58 8.64 -20.61
N VAL A 269 -19.32 7.62 -20.18
CA VAL A 269 -19.03 6.21 -20.48
C VAL A 269 -19.22 5.93 -21.98
N ARG A 270 -18.22 5.29 -22.57
CA ARG A 270 -18.18 4.83 -23.96
C ARG A 270 -17.63 3.43 -23.98
N LEU A 271 -18.46 2.43 -23.68
CA LEU A 271 -18.11 1.04 -23.38
C LEU A 271 -16.95 0.50 -24.22
N LYS A 272 -17.04 0.58 -25.56
CA LYS A 272 -16.01 0.05 -26.47
C LYS A 272 -14.69 0.85 -26.41
N ALA A 273 -14.79 2.17 -26.36
CA ALA A 273 -13.59 3.04 -26.30
C ALA A 273 -12.91 2.94 -24.94
N ASP A 274 -13.69 2.92 -23.86
CA ASP A 274 -13.20 2.82 -22.49
C ASP A 274 -12.50 1.46 -22.26
N ARG A 275 -13.09 0.37 -22.78
CA ARG A 275 -12.45 -0.95 -22.74
C ARG A 275 -11.12 -0.96 -23.51
N LEU A 276 -11.06 -0.31 -24.67
CA LEU A 276 -9.83 -0.23 -25.46
C LEU A 276 -8.72 0.50 -24.71
N VAL A 277 -9.00 1.67 -24.12
CA VAL A 277 -7.99 2.45 -23.39
C VAL A 277 -7.57 1.78 -22.09
N THR A 278 -8.49 1.06 -21.42
CA THR A 278 -8.19 0.22 -20.26
C THR A 278 -7.19 -0.89 -20.63
N ARG A 279 -7.45 -1.62 -21.73
CA ARG A 279 -6.55 -2.66 -22.24
C ARG A 279 -5.18 -2.10 -22.64
N GLN A 280 -5.16 -0.93 -23.26
CA GLN A 280 -3.91 -0.25 -23.63
C GLN A 280 -3.09 0.13 -22.39
N TRP A 281 -3.75 0.60 -21.33
CA TRP A 281 -3.07 0.90 -20.08
C TRP A 281 -2.43 -0.34 -19.44
N TRP A 282 -3.17 -1.45 -19.33
CA TRP A 282 -2.64 -2.70 -18.80
C TRP A 282 -1.49 -3.24 -19.65
N ALA A 283 -1.62 -3.20 -20.98
CA ALA A 283 -0.54 -3.61 -21.88
C ALA A 283 0.73 -2.76 -21.68
N ALA A 284 0.60 -1.44 -21.54
CA ALA A 284 1.71 -0.55 -21.24
C ALA A 284 2.32 -0.80 -19.84
N PHE A 285 1.48 -1.08 -18.84
CA PHE A 285 1.92 -1.43 -17.49
C PHE A 285 2.84 -2.65 -17.48
N TRP A 286 2.48 -3.71 -18.20
CA TRP A 286 3.28 -4.93 -18.26
C TRP A 286 4.57 -4.79 -19.08
N GLN A 287 4.63 -3.84 -20.01
CA GLN A 287 5.85 -3.54 -20.77
C GLN A 287 6.93 -2.83 -19.98
N ARG A 288 6.59 -2.18 -18.86
CA ARG A 288 7.55 -1.45 -18.02
C ARG A 288 8.60 -2.39 -17.46
N SER A 289 8.17 -3.45 -16.84
CA SER A 289 9.05 -4.46 -16.23
C SER A 289 8.39 -5.83 -16.13
N TRP A 290 9.22 -6.84 -15.98
CA TRP A 290 8.79 -8.23 -15.76
C TRP A 290 9.93 -9.05 -15.19
N ILE A 291 9.61 -10.10 -14.44
CA ILE A 291 10.51 -11.13 -13.95
C ILE A 291 9.88 -12.47 -14.28
N ARG A 292 10.63 -13.38 -14.92
CA ARG A 292 10.19 -14.72 -15.28
C ARG A 292 11.25 -15.73 -14.90
N CYS A 293 10.89 -16.61 -14.02
CA CYS A 293 11.70 -17.73 -13.59
C CYS A 293 11.07 -19.04 -14.09
N ASP A 294 11.87 -20.07 -14.23
CA ASP A 294 11.41 -21.44 -14.43
C ASP A 294 11.93 -22.35 -13.29
N GLY A 295 11.53 -23.62 -13.33
CA GLY A 295 11.93 -24.62 -12.34
C GLY A 295 11.52 -24.24 -10.91
N GLU A 296 12.45 -24.29 -9.99
CA GLU A 296 12.23 -24.04 -8.55
C GLU A 296 11.77 -22.61 -8.25
N ALA A 297 12.17 -21.64 -9.06
CA ALA A 297 11.83 -20.23 -8.86
C ALA A 297 10.56 -19.79 -9.62
N ALA A 298 9.91 -20.64 -10.37
CA ALA A 298 8.74 -20.29 -11.19
C ALA A 298 7.59 -19.70 -10.35
N GLU A 299 7.33 -20.29 -9.19
CA GLU A 299 6.30 -19.80 -8.26
C GLU A 299 6.58 -18.37 -7.77
N LEU A 300 7.83 -18.03 -7.53
CA LEU A 300 8.22 -16.70 -7.03
C LEU A 300 7.88 -15.62 -8.05
N SER A 301 8.21 -15.82 -9.31
CA SER A 301 7.93 -14.85 -10.37
C SER A 301 6.44 -14.76 -10.71
N ARG A 302 5.69 -15.87 -10.61
CA ARG A 302 4.23 -15.86 -10.75
C ARG A 302 3.59 -15.02 -9.65
N ASN A 303 3.95 -15.26 -8.38
CA ASN A 303 3.34 -14.58 -7.24
C ASN A 303 3.77 -13.10 -7.18
N TYR A 304 5.01 -12.76 -7.57
CA TYR A 304 5.44 -11.40 -7.85
C TYR A 304 4.52 -10.70 -8.85
N THR A 305 4.21 -11.35 -9.96
CA THR A 305 3.36 -10.82 -11.04
C THR A 305 1.93 -10.60 -10.55
N LEU A 306 1.35 -11.57 -9.84
CA LEU A 306 0.01 -11.47 -9.26
C LEU A 306 -0.10 -10.33 -8.25
N PHE A 307 0.91 -10.14 -7.41
CA PHE A 307 0.91 -9.04 -6.45
C PHE A 307 1.09 -7.68 -7.13
N ARG A 308 1.98 -7.56 -8.12
CA ARG A 308 2.13 -6.35 -8.91
C ARG A 308 0.83 -5.95 -9.62
N TYR A 309 0.04 -6.93 -10.09
CA TYR A 309 -1.32 -6.67 -10.59
C TYR A 309 -2.20 -5.99 -9.53
N MET A 310 -2.21 -6.52 -8.31
CA MET A 310 -3.00 -5.93 -7.22
C MET A 310 -2.60 -4.47 -6.92
N LEU A 311 -1.30 -4.15 -6.99
CA LEU A 311 -0.82 -2.78 -6.85
C LEU A 311 -1.31 -1.88 -8.01
N GLY A 312 -1.28 -2.38 -9.24
CA GLY A 312 -1.80 -1.71 -10.43
C GLY A 312 -3.28 -1.34 -10.35
N CYS A 313 -4.08 -2.07 -9.58
CA CYS A 313 -5.50 -1.78 -9.37
C CYS A 313 -5.77 -0.46 -8.64
N ASN A 314 -4.76 0.16 -8.00
CA ASN A 314 -4.88 1.45 -7.31
C ASN A 314 -4.09 2.60 -8.01
N ALA A 315 -3.74 2.44 -9.29
CA ALA A 315 -2.82 3.32 -10.01
C ALA A 315 -3.27 4.78 -10.15
N HIS A 316 -4.58 5.02 -10.23
CA HIS A 316 -5.16 6.36 -10.43
C HIS A 316 -5.94 6.87 -9.22
N SER A 317 -5.67 6.26 -8.05
CA SER A 317 -6.28 6.68 -6.80
C SER A 317 -5.76 8.03 -6.31
N ALA A 318 -6.62 8.75 -5.59
CA ALA A 318 -6.20 9.88 -4.75
C ALA A 318 -5.61 9.42 -3.40
N TRP A 319 -5.72 8.14 -3.06
CA TRP A 319 -5.31 7.56 -1.79
C TRP A 319 -4.30 6.43 -2.01
N PRO A 320 -3.33 6.26 -1.10
CA PRO A 320 -2.37 5.19 -1.21
C PRO A 320 -3.00 3.81 -1.04
N THR A 321 -2.37 2.80 -1.64
CA THR A 321 -2.67 1.40 -1.37
C THR A 321 -2.34 1.09 0.09
N LYS A 322 -3.29 0.52 0.82
CA LYS A 322 -3.10 0.15 2.24
C LYS A 322 -2.18 -1.07 2.38
N PHE A 323 -1.24 -1.02 3.32
CA PHE A 323 -0.36 -2.14 3.64
C PHE A 323 -1.12 -3.37 4.16
N ASN A 324 -2.27 -3.16 4.81
CA ASN A 324 -3.09 -4.16 5.48
C ASN A 324 -4.35 -4.50 4.67
N GLY A 325 -4.19 -5.15 3.53
CA GLY A 325 -5.29 -5.68 2.73
C GLY A 325 -5.59 -4.93 1.43
N GLY A 326 -5.00 -3.75 1.22
CA GLY A 326 -5.25 -2.95 0.02
C GLY A 326 -6.74 -2.74 -0.24
N LEU A 327 -7.18 -3.02 -1.46
CA LEU A 327 -8.60 -2.99 -1.87
C LEU A 327 -9.29 -4.36 -1.73
N PHE A 328 -8.57 -5.43 -1.33
CA PHE A 328 -8.96 -6.82 -1.51
C PHE A 328 -9.24 -7.57 -0.20
N THR A 329 -9.61 -6.87 0.87
CA THR A 329 -10.06 -7.53 2.11
C THR A 329 -11.34 -8.34 1.85
N PHE A 330 -11.48 -9.45 2.56
CA PHE A 330 -12.65 -10.32 2.55
C PHE A 330 -13.15 -10.52 3.99
N ASP A 331 -14.12 -11.41 4.23
CA ASP A 331 -14.71 -11.57 5.55
C ASP A 331 -13.64 -11.85 6.62
N PRO A 332 -13.56 -11.01 7.66
CA PRO A 332 -12.54 -11.09 8.72
C PRO A 332 -12.43 -12.44 9.41
N ARG A 333 -13.54 -13.17 9.57
CA ARG A 333 -13.57 -14.51 10.18
C ARG A 333 -12.67 -15.55 9.49
N TYR A 334 -12.34 -15.34 8.22
CA TYR A 334 -11.41 -16.21 7.48
C TYR A 334 -9.94 -15.79 7.66
N VAL A 335 -9.70 -14.64 8.26
CA VAL A 335 -8.35 -14.16 8.63
C VAL A 335 -8.07 -14.46 10.09
N ASP A 336 -9.05 -14.18 10.95
CA ASP A 336 -9.02 -14.44 12.39
C ASP A 336 -10.41 -14.91 12.82
N SER A 337 -10.53 -16.15 13.27
CA SER A 337 -11.80 -16.78 13.66
C SER A 337 -12.54 -16.08 14.81
N GLN A 338 -11.88 -15.18 15.53
CA GLN A 338 -12.50 -14.35 16.56
C GLN A 338 -13.12 -13.06 16.00
N SER A 339 -12.90 -12.78 14.72
CA SER A 339 -13.33 -11.56 14.04
C SER A 339 -14.58 -11.80 13.20
N ASP A 340 -15.73 -12.07 13.87
CA ASP A 340 -17.01 -12.28 13.19
C ASP A 340 -17.78 -10.96 13.01
N PHE A 341 -17.25 -10.09 12.16
CA PHE A 341 -17.85 -8.80 11.80
C PHE A 341 -17.71 -8.54 10.29
N SER A 342 -18.18 -7.40 9.82
CA SER A 342 -18.29 -7.09 8.40
C SER A 342 -16.93 -6.98 7.68
N PRO A 343 -16.88 -7.17 6.34
CA PRO A 343 -15.65 -7.07 5.56
C PRO A 343 -15.11 -5.63 5.42
N ASP A 344 -15.74 -4.64 6.03
CA ASP A 344 -15.21 -3.27 6.12
C ASP A 344 -13.99 -3.19 7.03
N TYR A 345 -13.96 -4.02 8.06
CA TYR A 345 -12.94 -3.96 9.11
C TYR A 345 -11.68 -4.73 8.74
N ARG A 346 -10.54 -4.20 9.20
CA ARG A 346 -9.21 -4.77 9.07
C ARG A 346 -8.35 -4.39 10.27
N ARG A 347 -7.43 -5.24 10.69
CA ARG A 347 -6.48 -4.90 11.76
C ARG A 347 -5.75 -3.60 11.41
N TRP A 348 -5.48 -2.77 12.40
CA TRP A 348 -4.90 -1.41 12.29
C TRP A 348 -5.81 -0.37 11.64
N GLY A 349 -7.04 -0.71 11.29
CA GLY A 349 -8.01 0.22 10.74
C GLY A 349 -7.85 0.57 9.25
N GLY A 350 -8.91 1.09 8.67
CA GLY A 350 -8.96 1.51 7.27
C GLY A 350 -8.26 2.84 7.00
N GLY A 351 -8.43 3.81 7.90
CA GLY A 351 -7.85 5.16 7.77
C GLY A 351 -6.48 5.34 8.41
N THR A 352 -5.99 4.34 9.14
CA THR A 352 -4.67 4.35 9.76
C THR A 352 -3.58 4.02 8.74
N HIS A 353 -2.52 4.83 8.71
CA HIS A 353 -1.33 4.60 7.90
C HIS A 353 -0.11 4.54 8.82
N THR A 354 0.53 3.37 8.91
CA THR A 354 1.79 3.17 9.60
C THR A 354 2.92 3.27 8.59
N ALA A 355 3.77 4.27 8.72
CA ALA A 355 4.81 4.55 7.73
C ALA A 355 5.80 3.39 7.60
N GLN A 356 6.14 2.74 8.72
CA GLN A 356 7.01 1.57 8.79
C GLN A 356 6.55 0.41 7.90
N ASN A 357 5.25 0.18 7.79
CA ASN A 357 4.66 -0.86 6.93
C ASN A 357 4.39 -0.34 5.53
N GLN A 358 3.81 0.86 5.44
CA GLN A 358 3.34 1.46 4.19
C GLN A 358 4.47 1.65 3.16
N ARG A 359 5.69 2.04 3.60
CA ARG A 359 6.86 2.22 2.73
C ARG A 359 7.25 0.97 1.96
N LEU A 360 7.04 -0.20 2.53
CA LEU A 360 7.41 -1.49 1.92
C LEU A 360 6.53 -1.84 0.70
N VAL A 361 5.33 -1.26 0.63
CA VAL A 361 4.46 -1.37 -0.55
C VAL A 361 4.97 -0.52 -1.72
N TYR A 362 5.72 0.56 -1.43
CA TYR A 362 6.10 1.59 -2.42
C TYR A 362 7.53 1.47 -2.93
N TRP A 363 8.48 1.01 -2.12
CA TRP A 363 9.87 0.84 -2.55
C TRP A 363 10.03 0.02 -3.85
N PRO A 364 9.33 -1.10 -4.07
CA PRO A 364 9.55 -1.91 -5.27
C PRO A 364 9.11 -1.22 -6.56
N LEU A 365 8.28 -0.16 -6.47
CA LEU A 365 7.74 0.54 -7.63
C LEU A 365 8.80 1.34 -8.40
N LEU A 366 9.88 1.76 -7.75
CA LEU A 366 11.02 2.40 -8.41
C LEU A 366 11.71 1.44 -9.39
N VAL A 367 12.06 0.25 -8.91
CA VAL A 367 12.78 -0.75 -9.72
C VAL A 367 11.86 -1.42 -10.75
N SER A 368 10.54 -1.48 -10.50
CA SER A 368 9.58 -1.94 -11.51
C SER A 368 9.20 -0.87 -12.54
N GLY A 369 9.62 0.39 -12.36
CA GLY A 369 9.28 1.48 -13.28
C GLY A 369 7.82 1.94 -13.21
N ASP A 370 7.14 1.66 -12.10
CA ASP A 370 5.73 1.98 -11.88
C ASP A 370 5.58 3.34 -11.18
N TYR A 371 6.22 4.38 -11.72
CA TYR A 371 6.34 5.70 -11.08
C TYR A 371 5.01 6.42 -10.87
N ASP A 372 4.02 6.20 -11.71
CA ASP A 372 2.66 6.73 -11.57
C ASP A 372 1.96 6.17 -10.32
N LEU A 373 2.27 4.93 -9.91
CA LEU A 373 1.74 4.32 -8.69
C LEU A 373 2.33 4.93 -7.40
N LEU A 374 3.44 5.67 -7.49
CA LEU A 374 4.02 6.39 -6.34
C LEU A 374 3.23 7.67 -5.99
N GLN A 375 2.56 8.29 -6.97
CA GLN A 375 1.89 9.58 -6.79
C GLN A 375 0.83 9.57 -5.67
N PRO A 376 -0.05 8.57 -5.54
CA PRO A 376 -1.03 8.54 -4.45
C PRO A 376 -0.39 8.64 -3.06
N GLN A 377 0.78 8.04 -2.85
CA GLN A 377 1.51 8.10 -1.59
C GLN A 377 2.16 9.47 -1.36
N PHE A 378 2.79 10.03 -2.39
CA PHE A 378 3.43 11.34 -2.31
C PHE A 378 2.39 12.45 -2.11
N ASP A 379 1.29 12.41 -2.85
CA ASP A 379 0.19 13.37 -2.71
C ASP A 379 -0.51 13.24 -1.34
N PHE A 380 -0.54 12.05 -0.75
CA PHE A 380 -1.06 11.83 0.60
C PHE A 380 -0.25 12.63 1.62
N TYR A 381 1.07 12.46 1.70
CA TYR A 381 1.90 13.21 2.63
C TYR A 381 1.93 14.71 2.32
N LEU A 382 1.90 15.11 1.03
CA LEU A 382 1.84 16.52 0.66
C LEU A 382 0.54 17.19 1.15
N ARG A 383 -0.60 16.51 1.09
CA ARG A 383 -1.88 17.03 1.64
C ARG A 383 -1.82 17.23 3.16
N LEU A 384 -1.03 16.43 3.84
CA LEU A 384 -0.89 16.45 5.30
C LEU A 384 0.24 17.36 5.80
N LEU A 385 0.99 17.99 4.90
CA LEU A 385 2.14 18.83 5.25
C LEU A 385 1.77 19.95 6.24
N SER A 386 0.67 20.67 5.99
CA SER A 386 0.23 21.76 6.88
C SER A 386 -0.17 21.25 8.27
N THR A 387 -0.72 20.04 8.37
CA THR A 387 -1.04 19.40 9.66
C THR A 387 0.24 19.10 10.44
N ALA A 388 1.25 18.52 9.77
CA ALA A 388 2.53 18.19 10.39
C ALA A 388 3.33 19.44 10.84
N GLU A 389 3.31 20.51 10.03
CA GLU A 389 3.90 21.80 10.40
C GLU A 389 3.16 22.49 11.56
N THR A 390 1.83 22.37 11.59
CA THR A 390 1.01 22.89 12.69
C THR A 390 1.35 22.21 14.01
N ARG A 391 1.63 20.91 14.02
CA ARG A 391 2.09 20.19 15.22
C ARG A 391 3.39 20.81 15.75
N SER A 392 4.40 20.98 14.91
CA SER A 392 5.70 21.57 15.32
C SER A 392 5.53 22.98 15.89
N ARG A 393 4.75 23.81 15.20
CA ARG A 393 4.49 25.19 15.60
C ARG A 393 3.72 25.30 16.92
N VAL A 394 2.65 24.52 17.07
CA VAL A 394 1.76 24.61 18.23
C VAL A 394 2.39 23.97 19.46
N TYR A 395 3.02 22.82 19.33
CA TYR A 395 3.53 22.08 20.46
C TYR A 395 4.91 22.56 20.94
N TRP A 396 5.77 22.99 20.01
CA TRP A 396 7.17 23.30 20.34
C TRP A 396 7.65 24.67 19.87
N GLY A 397 6.86 25.40 19.09
CA GLY A 397 7.16 26.77 18.65
C GLY A 397 8.26 26.90 17.61
N HIS A 398 8.56 25.83 16.86
CA HIS A 398 9.55 25.84 15.77
C HIS A 398 8.93 25.36 14.44
N GLY A 399 9.71 25.47 13.36
CA GLY A 399 9.31 25.06 12.01
C GLY A 399 9.55 23.56 11.74
N GLY A 400 9.25 23.16 10.51
CA GLY A 400 9.40 21.81 10.02
C GLY A 400 8.19 20.91 10.27
N ALA A 401 8.08 19.86 9.49
CA ALA A 401 6.94 18.94 9.48
C ALA A 401 7.21 17.72 10.37
N CYS A 402 6.48 17.61 11.49
CA CYS A 402 6.52 16.45 12.37
C CYS A 402 5.45 15.44 11.97
N PHE A 403 5.85 14.39 11.26
CA PHE A 403 5.02 13.20 11.05
C PHE A 403 5.36 12.13 12.09
N THR A 404 4.35 11.63 12.78
CA THR A 404 4.51 10.42 13.63
C THR A 404 4.58 9.18 12.73
N GLU A 405 5.09 8.08 13.26
CA GLU A 405 5.14 6.81 12.53
C GLU A 405 3.73 6.42 12.08
N GLN A 406 2.78 6.40 13.00
CA GLN A 406 1.38 6.15 12.74
C GLN A 406 0.64 7.46 12.56
N ILE A 407 -0.04 7.62 11.44
CA ILE A 407 -0.96 8.74 11.16
C ILE A 407 -2.30 8.24 10.62
N GLU A 408 -3.34 8.98 10.96
CA GLU A 408 -4.64 8.84 10.30
C GLU A 408 -4.65 9.58 8.95
N ASN A 409 -5.65 9.33 8.12
CA ASN A 409 -5.78 9.97 6.81
C ASN A 409 -5.92 11.51 6.86
N PHE A 410 -5.93 12.10 8.03
CA PHE A 410 -5.89 13.55 8.30
C PHE A 410 -4.56 14.02 8.95
N GLY A 411 -3.57 13.13 9.10
CA GLY A 411 -2.18 13.49 9.47
C GLY A 411 -1.89 13.59 10.96
N LEU A 412 -2.82 13.21 11.81
CA LEU A 412 -2.61 13.13 13.27
C LEU A 412 -2.54 11.66 13.71
N PRO A 413 -1.81 11.32 14.79
CA PRO A 413 -1.93 10.01 15.40
C PRO A 413 -3.36 9.75 15.85
N ASN A 414 -3.82 8.51 15.81
CA ASN A 414 -5.17 8.20 16.29
C ASN A 414 -5.30 8.37 17.81
N PRO A 415 -6.54 8.49 18.32
CA PRO A 415 -6.78 8.74 19.74
C PRO A 415 -6.13 7.73 20.69
N ALA A 416 -6.05 6.48 20.30
CA ALA A 416 -5.50 5.41 21.12
C ALA A 416 -3.97 5.47 21.20
N GLU A 417 -3.31 5.69 20.06
CA GLU A 417 -1.84 5.79 19.99
C GLU A 417 -1.33 7.12 20.60
N TYR A 418 -2.06 8.21 20.41
CA TYR A 418 -1.77 9.45 21.13
C TYR A 418 -1.82 9.27 22.65
N GLY A 419 -2.74 8.41 23.13
CA GLY A 419 -2.83 7.97 24.50
C GLY A 419 -3.83 8.76 25.35
N SER A 420 -4.84 8.06 25.86
CA SER A 420 -5.91 8.66 26.70
C SER A 420 -5.53 8.85 28.16
N LYS A 421 -4.48 8.17 28.64
CA LYS A 421 -4.02 8.20 30.05
C LYS A 421 -2.68 8.93 30.18
N ARG A 422 -2.53 10.05 29.45
CA ARG A 422 -1.31 10.87 29.48
C ARG A 422 -1.14 11.52 30.84
N PRO A 423 0.05 11.50 31.43
CA PRO A 423 0.33 12.26 32.64
C PRO A 423 0.18 13.77 32.42
N ASP A 424 -0.20 14.49 33.47
CA ASP A 424 -0.21 15.96 33.45
C ASP A 424 1.20 16.48 33.12
N GLY A 425 1.27 17.44 32.20
CA GLY A 425 2.53 18.05 31.76
C GLY A 425 3.35 17.16 30.79
N PHE A 426 2.82 16.02 30.36
CA PHE A 426 3.47 15.23 29.30
C PHE A 426 3.49 16.03 27.99
N ASP A 427 4.58 15.91 27.21
CA ASP A 427 4.77 16.65 25.96
C ASP A 427 3.57 16.45 25.01
N PRO A 428 2.83 17.52 24.66
CA PRO A 428 1.61 17.42 23.86
C PRO A 428 1.85 16.93 22.42
N GLY A 429 3.07 17.08 21.92
CA GLY A 429 3.42 16.63 20.56
C GLY A 429 3.91 15.20 20.48
N LEU A 430 4.09 14.51 21.61
CA LEU A 430 4.60 13.17 21.69
C LEU A 430 3.46 12.17 21.95
N GLU A 431 3.46 11.02 21.29
CA GLU A 431 2.54 9.93 21.61
C GLU A 431 2.88 9.32 22.97
N TYR A 432 1.85 9.07 23.80
CA TYR A 432 1.99 8.31 25.03
C TYR A 432 1.85 6.82 24.73
N ASN A 433 2.75 6.34 23.92
CA ASN A 433 2.83 4.97 23.45
C ASN A 433 4.30 4.53 23.36
N ALA A 434 4.66 3.54 24.17
CA ALA A 434 6.04 3.06 24.26
C ALA A 434 6.62 2.50 22.95
N TRP A 435 5.76 2.13 21.99
CA TRP A 435 6.17 1.63 20.68
C TRP A 435 6.45 2.76 19.68
N LEU A 436 5.68 3.85 19.73
CA LEU A 436 5.68 4.89 18.69
C LEU A 436 6.41 6.18 19.10
N GLU A 437 6.62 6.42 20.41
CA GLU A 437 7.27 7.64 20.88
C GLU A 437 8.63 7.90 20.21
N TYR A 438 8.85 9.15 19.80
CA TYR A 438 10.08 9.64 19.14
C TYR A 438 10.40 8.95 17.78
N GLU A 439 9.47 8.23 17.17
CA GLU A 439 9.65 7.62 15.87
C GLU A 439 9.09 8.52 14.78
N TRP A 440 9.91 9.43 14.29
CA TRP A 440 9.53 10.46 13.32
C TRP A 440 10.28 10.37 11.99
N ASP A 441 11.22 9.44 11.87
CA ASP A 441 12.15 9.34 10.74
C ASP A 441 11.59 8.53 9.56
N THR A 442 10.55 7.73 9.76
CA THR A 442 10.04 6.83 8.71
C THR A 442 9.51 7.59 7.49
N VAL A 443 8.98 8.82 7.66
CA VAL A 443 8.57 9.69 6.54
C VAL A 443 9.72 10.01 5.58
N LEU A 444 10.96 9.99 6.07
CA LEU A 444 12.15 10.27 5.26
C LEU A 444 12.35 9.24 4.15
N GLU A 445 11.83 8.03 4.29
CA GLU A 445 11.84 7.04 3.21
C GLU A 445 10.94 7.47 2.04
N PHE A 446 9.78 8.09 2.31
CA PHE A 446 8.96 8.69 1.25
C PHE A 446 9.64 9.91 0.64
N CYS A 447 10.34 10.73 1.45
CA CYS A 447 11.17 11.81 0.92
C CYS A 447 12.25 11.29 -0.04
N GLN A 448 12.91 10.19 0.31
CA GLN A 448 13.90 9.55 -0.55
C GLN A 448 13.27 9.00 -1.83
N MET A 449 12.11 8.33 -1.75
CA MET A 449 11.38 7.85 -2.94
C MET A 449 10.99 9.00 -3.88
N ILE A 450 10.57 10.15 -3.34
CA ILE A 450 10.30 11.36 -4.13
C ILE A 450 11.55 11.76 -4.92
N LEU A 451 12.68 11.91 -4.25
CA LEU A 451 13.95 12.31 -4.89
C LEU A 451 14.39 11.28 -5.94
N LEU A 452 14.35 9.99 -5.60
CA LEU A 452 14.72 8.90 -6.50
C LEU A 452 13.77 8.76 -7.69
N SER A 453 12.49 9.12 -7.57
CA SER A 453 11.55 9.07 -8.69
C SER A 453 11.94 10.01 -9.83
N LYS A 454 12.59 11.13 -9.51
CA LYS A 454 13.23 12.01 -10.51
C LYS A 454 14.40 11.31 -11.21
N THR A 455 15.28 10.68 -10.43
CA THR A 455 16.49 10.02 -10.96
C THR A 455 16.15 8.77 -11.79
N TYR A 456 15.19 7.96 -11.32
CA TYR A 456 14.78 6.71 -11.98
C TYR A 456 13.87 6.95 -13.19
N GLY A 457 12.86 7.82 -13.07
CA GLY A 457 11.79 7.97 -14.06
C GLY A 457 11.63 9.37 -14.64
N GLY A 458 12.50 10.34 -14.29
CA GLY A 458 12.37 11.73 -14.75
C GLY A 458 11.11 12.44 -14.25
N MET A 459 10.53 11.97 -13.12
CA MET A 459 9.32 12.57 -12.55
C MET A 459 9.58 14.04 -12.17
N ASP A 460 8.65 14.95 -12.49
CA ASP A 460 8.67 16.30 -11.95
C ASP A 460 8.27 16.27 -10.46
N ILE A 461 9.26 16.45 -9.61
CA ILE A 461 9.09 16.43 -8.15
C ILE A 461 8.94 17.82 -7.53
N SER A 462 8.89 18.88 -8.34
CA SER A 462 8.91 20.27 -7.88
C SER A 462 7.85 20.57 -6.80
N LYS A 463 6.64 20.03 -6.96
CA LYS A 463 5.54 20.20 -5.99
C LYS A 463 5.80 19.54 -4.64
N TYR A 464 6.68 18.53 -4.57
CA TYR A 464 6.97 17.78 -3.34
C TYR A 464 8.19 18.30 -2.58
N LEU A 465 9.01 19.17 -3.18
CA LEU A 465 10.22 19.70 -2.53
C LEU A 465 9.93 20.44 -1.21
N PRO A 466 8.81 21.18 -1.04
CA PRO A 466 8.45 21.75 0.24
C PRO A 466 8.30 20.70 1.35
N LEU A 467 7.69 19.54 1.04
CA LEU A 467 7.55 18.42 1.98
C LEU A 467 8.92 17.90 2.42
N VAL A 468 9.81 17.61 1.47
CA VAL A 468 11.16 17.09 1.77
C VAL A 468 11.94 18.07 2.65
N ARG A 469 11.93 19.35 2.28
CA ARG A 469 12.60 20.42 3.07
C ARG A 469 12.05 20.52 4.48
N SER A 470 10.73 20.53 4.62
CA SER A 470 10.05 20.69 5.90
C SER A 470 10.32 19.50 6.83
N CYS A 471 10.38 18.27 6.31
CA CYS A 471 10.78 17.10 7.07
C CYS A 471 12.23 17.21 7.58
N LEU A 472 13.19 17.60 6.72
CA LEU A 472 14.59 17.79 7.15
C LEU A 472 14.72 18.93 8.16
N GLN A 473 14.01 20.05 7.96
CA GLN A 473 13.96 21.19 8.88
C GLN A 473 13.48 20.79 10.27
N PHE A 474 12.47 19.91 10.36
CA PHE A 474 11.98 19.41 11.64
C PHE A 474 13.12 18.80 12.46
N PHE A 475 13.92 17.91 11.91
CA PHE A 475 15.02 17.27 12.64
C PHE A 475 16.09 18.27 13.07
N ASP A 476 16.45 19.22 12.22
CA ASP A 476 17.45 20.26 12.56
C ASP A 476 16.96 21.17 13.71
N GLU A 477 15.70 21.61 13.64
CA GLU A 477 15.17 22.54 14.65
C GLU A 477 14.75 21.83 15.94
N HIS A 478 14.08 20.68 15.83
CA HIS A 478 13.53 19.97 16.97
C HIS A 478 14.61 19.43 17.91
N TYR A 479 15.67 18.82 17.38
CA TYR A 479 16.74 18.29 18.23
C TYR A 479 17.62 19.37 18.84
N ARG A 480 17.75 20.53 18.22
CA ARG A 480 18.31 21.74 18.89
C ARG A 480 17.39 22.25 20.00
N TYR A 481 16.09 22.29 19.76
CA TYR A 481 15.10 22.63 20.79
C TYR A 481 15.18 21.66 21.98
N LEU A 482 15.16 20.37 21.76
CA LEU A 482 15.25 19.36 22.83
C LEU A 482 16.58 19.46 23.63
N ALA A 483 17.68 19.77 22.97
CA ALA A 483 18.96 19.97 23.65
C ALA A 483 18.90 21.16 24.60
N LEU A 484 18.33 22.31 24.17
CA LEU A 484 18.15 23.50 24.99
C LEU A 484 17.21 23.23 26.17
N GLN A 485 16.11 22.51 25.99
CA GLN A 485 15.19 22.11 27.06
C GLN A 485 15.89 21.29 28.16
N ARG A 486 16.90 20.51 27.79
CA ARG A 486 17.74 19.77 28.75
C ARG A 486 18.88 20.58 29.35
N GLY A 487 18.96 21.88 29.10
CA GLY A 487 20.02 22.74 29.57
C GLY A 487 21.39 22.42 28.93
N ARG A 488 21.41 21.88 27.72
CA ARG A 488 22.60 21.56 26.93
C ARG A 488 22.84 22.59 25.83
N LYS A 489 24.05 22.61 25.27
CA LYS A 489 24.31 23.32 24.03
C LYS A 489 23.45 22.64 22.91
N ASN A 490 23.05 23.44 21.94
CA ASN A 490 22.26 22.93 20.80
C ASN A 490 23.02 21.97 19.84
N LEU A 491 24.35 21.95 19.93
CA LEU A 491 25.23 21.00 19.25
C LEU A 491 26.24 20.41 20.27
N ASP A 492 26.76 19.23 19.98
CA ASP A 492 27.84 18.61 20.75
C ASP A 492 29.20 19.31 20.54
N GLU A 493 30.29 18.72 21.09
CA GLU A 493 31.61 19.31 21.02
C GLU A 493 32.21 19.23 19.61
N ASP A 494 31.76 18.28 18.80
CA ASP A 494 32.18 18.10 17.41
C ASP A 494 31.31 18.91 16.42
N GLY A 495 30.29 19.63 16.92
CA GLY A 495 29.37 20.43 16.10
C GLY A 495 28.21 19.63 15.52
N HIS A 496 27.93 18.44 16.02
CA HIS A 496 26.82 17.63 15.58
C HIS A 496 25.55 17.84 16.41
N LEU A 497 24.40 17.52 15.82
CA LEU A 497 23.14 17.36 16.53
C LEU A 497 23.23 16.17 17.49
N VAL A 498 22.47 16.25 18.57
CA VAL A 498 22.25 15.11 19.47
C VAL A 498 20.82 14.62 19.27
N ILE A 499 20.68 13.50 18.57
CA ILE A 499 19.36 12.86 18.35
C ILE A 499 18.99 12.10 19.63
N TYR A 500 18.40 12.81 20.61
CA TYR A 500 17.97 12.25 21.89
C TYR A 500 16.90 13.12 22.56
N PRO A 501 15.80 12.54 23.13
CA PRO A 501 15.42 11.15 22.97
C PRO A 501 15.09 10.83 21.51
N GLY A 502 15.41 9.61 21.10
CA GLY A 502 15.15 9.10 19.75
C GLY A 502 14.61 7.67 19.78
N SER A 503 14.30 7.16 18.61
CA SER A 503 13.81 5.82 18.41
C SER A 503 14.56 5.19 17.24
N ALA A 504 15.15 4.01 17.43
CA ALA A 504 15.61 3.21 16.31
C ALA A 504 14.50 2.23 15.95
N CYS A 505 13.63 2.63 15.03
CA CYS A 505 12.33 2.05 14.74
C CYS A 505 11.49 1.86 16.03
N GLU A 506 10.48 0.99 16.04
CA GLU A 506 9.77 0.62 17.27
C GLU A 506 10.64 -0.20 18.25
N THR A 507 11.86 -0.58 17.86
CA THR A 507 12.66 -1.58 18.59
C THR A 507 13.46 -0.97 19.72
N TYR A 508 14.38 -0.05 19.44
CA TYR A 508 15.25 0.51 20.48
C TYR A 508 14.78 1.90 20.87
N LYS A 509 14.23 2.02 22.06
CA LYS A 509 13.55 3.23 22.55
C LYS A 509 14.42 4.03 23.51
N MET A 510 14.13 5.34 23.60
CA MET A 510 14.99 6.30 24.28
C MET A 510 16.43 6.21 23.78
N ALA A 511 16.53 6.08 22.47
CA ALA A 511 17.80 5.88 21.78
C ALA A 511 18.59 7.20 21.64
N TYR A 512 19.89 7.11 21.81
CA TYR A 512 20.84 8.20 21.61
C TYR A 512 21.54 8.01 20.26
N ASN A 513 21.35 8.93 19.32
CA ASN A 513 21.86 8.87 17.96
C ASN A 513 21.52 7.54 17.26
N PRO A 514 20.22 7.22 17.01
CA PRO A 514 19.81 5.98 16.39
C PRO A 514 20.28 5.87 14.94
N SER A 515 20.84 4.73 14.57
CA SER A 515 21.46 4.49 13.26
C SER A 515 20.48 4.61 12.09
N SER A 516 19.20 4.18 12.26
CA SER A 516 18.16 4.32 11.27
C SER A 516 17.91 5.79 10.91
N THR A 517 17.75 6.65 11.93
CA THR A 517 17.51 8.09 11.76
C THR A 517 18.73 8.80 11.15
N LEU A 518 19.93 8.49 11.63
CA LEU A 518 21.16 9.10 11.10
C LEU A 518 21.39 8.74 9.63
N ALA A 519 21.17 7.48 9.27
CA ALA A 519 21.27 7.03 7.89
C ALA A 519 20.23 7.72 6.99
N ALA A 520 18.98 7.84 7.49
CA ALA A 520 17.91 8.54 6.80
C ALA A 520 18.27 10.00 6.52
N LEU A 521 18.63 10.75 7.55
CA LEU A 521 18.97 12.17 7.45
C LEU A 521 20.14 12.40 6.51
N ARG A 522 21.21 11.60 6.60
CA ARG A 522 22.36 11.70 5.72
C ARG A 522 21.98 11.44 4.27
N THR A 523 21.36 10.29 3.99
CA THR A 523 21.04 9.89 2.61
C THR A 523 20.06 10.84 1.94
N VAL A 524 18.98 11.23 2.63
CA VAL A 524 17.99 12.17 2.05
C VAL A 524 18.63 13.54 1.80
N THR A 525 19.48 14.03 2.72
CA THR A 525 20.15 15.31 2.55
C THR A 525 21.14 15.28 1.39
N GLU A 526 21.98 14.23 1.28
CA GLU A 526 22.91 14.06 0.18
C GLU A 526 22.21 13.95 -1.17
N THR A 527 21.13 13.15 -1.23
CA THR A 527 20.31 13.02 -2.45
C THR A 527 19.63 14.34 -2.82
N TYR A 528 19.10 15.06 -1.82
CA TYR A 528 18.52 16.40 -2.06
C TYR A 528 19.56 17.39 -2.60
N MET A 529 20.76 17.41 -2.04
CA MET A 529 21.85 18.26 -2.52
C MET A 529 22.26 17.95 -3.95
N HIS A 530 22.31 16.66 -4.28
CA HIS A 530 22.66 16.21 -5.63
C HIS A 530 21.58 16.58 -6.66
N GLU A 531 20.32 16.35 -6.33
CA GLU A 531 19.21 16.46 -7.27
C GLU A 531 18.58 17.85 -7.37
N VAL A 532 18.72 18.69 -6.32
CA VAL A 532 17.94 19.92 -6.17
C VAL A 532 18.79 21.16 -5.88
N ASP A 533 19.57 21.15 -4.81
CA ASP A 533 20.30 22.32 -4.32
C ASP A 533 21.56 21.93 -3.54
N THR A 534 22.70 22.04 -4.21
CA THR A 534 24.01 21.63 -3.67
C THR A 534 24.45 22.45 -2.44
N ILE A 535 24.03 23.71 -2.31
CA ILE A 535 24.60 24.64 -1.30
C ILE A 535 23.72 24.72 -0.06
N GLY A 536 22.38 24.72 -0.22
CA GLY A 536 21.46 25.05 0.87
C GLY A 536 21.45 24.11 2.06
N MET A 537 21.94 22.87 1.89
CA MET A 537 21.92 21.81 2.93
C MET A 537 23.30 21.45 3.49
N ILE A 538 24.40 22.04 3.01
CA ILE A 538 25.77 21.69 3.47
C ILE A 538 25.88 21.81 4.99
N GLY A 539 25.41 22.91 5.57
CA GLY A 539 25.49 23.12 7.00
C GLY A 539 24.67 22.12 7.82
N PHE A 540 23.54 21.64 7.28
CA PHE A 540 22.75 20.59 7.93
C PHE A 540 23.48 19.24 7.83
N LEU A 541 23.98 18.86 6.67
CA LEU A 541 24.73 17.62 6.47
C LEU A 541 25.92 17.51 7.44
N GLN A 542 26.64 18.61 7.63
CA GLN A 542 27.79 18.65 8.57
C GLN A 542 27.38 18.47 10.04
N ARG A 543 26.13 18.78 10.41
CA ARG A 543 25.62 18.56 11.76
C ARG A 543 25.08 17.16 12.02
N ILE A 544 24.92 16.32 11.01
CA ILE A 544 24.45 14.95 11.19
C ILE A 544 25.56 14.09 11.76
N PRO A 545 25.38 13.46 12.94
CA PRO A 545 26.38 12.59 13.53
C PRO A 545 26.77 11.41 12.65
N PRO A 546 27.96 10.83 12.86
CA PRO A 546 28.33 9.57 12.20
C PRO A 546 27.47 8.41 12.71
N ILE A 547 27.31 7.38 11.86
CA ILE A 547 26.59 6.15 12.23
C ILE A 547 27.37 5.42 13.31
N PRO A 548 26.74 5.04 14.44
CA PRO A 548 27.43 4.37 15.54
C PRO A 548 27.81 2.92 15.18
N HIS A 549 29.00 2.52 15.61
CA HIS A 549 29.47 1.15 15.53
C HIS A 549 29.69 0.58 16.93
N ARG A 550 29.69 -0.75 17.03
CA ARG A 550 30.06 -1.49 18.24
C ARG A 550 30.93 -2.69 17.90
N ILE A 551 31.68 -3.18 18.88
CA ILE A 551 32.45 -4.41 18.75
C ILE A 551 31.79 -5.49 19.61
N VAL A 552 31.40 -6.60 18.99
CA VAL A 552 30.87 -7.78 19.67
C VAL A 552 31.71 -9.00 19.28
N ASP A 553 32.24 -9.71 20.23
CA ASP A 553 33.13 -10.87 20.04
C ASP A 553 34.26 -10.59 19.03
N GLY A 554 34.88 -9.40 19.13
CA GLY A 554 35.97 -8.97 18.27
C GLY A 554 35.60 -8.58 16.85
N LYS A 555 34.32 -8.52 16.51
CA LYS A 555 33.78 -8.11 15.21
C LYS A 555 33.18 -6.72 15.29
N GLU A 556 33.58 -5.84 14.40
CA GLU A 556 32.96 -4.53 14.24
C GLU A 556 31.63 -4.69 13.53
N MET A 557 30.59 -4.02 14.07
CA MET A 557 29.20 -4.07 13.60
C MET A 557 28.58 -2.69 13.67
N ILE A 558 27.52 -2.45 12.90
CA ILE A 558 26.68 -1.28 13.04
C ILE A 558 25.88 -1.42 14.36
N ALA A 559 25.94 -0.42 15.23
CA ALA A 559 25.12 -0.40 16.42
C ALA A 559 23.72 0.16 16.10
N PRO A 560 22.65 -0.29 16.79
CA PRO A 560 21.30 0.27 16.60
C PRO A 560 21.24 1.75 17.00
N ALA A 561 22.02 2.14 17.99
CA ALA A 561 22.20 3.51 18.48
C ALA A 561 23.50 3.56 19.30
N MET A 562 23.94 4.75 19.73
CA MET A 562 25.06 4.88 20.69
C MET A 562 24.69 4.33 22.07
N ALA A 563 23.43 4.49 22.48
CA ALA A 563 22.85 3.94 23.70
C ALA A 563 21.33 3.88 23.57
N TRP A 564 20.66 3.05 24.36
CA TRP A 564 19.20 2.94 24.42
C TRP A 564 18.76 2.47 25.81
N GLU A 565 17.49 2.70 26.14
CA GLU A 565 16.96 2.32 27.46
C GLU A 565 16.30 0.94 27.43
N ARG A 566 15.52 0.63 26.35
CA ARG A 566 14.72 -0.58 26.27
C ARG A 566 14.57 -1.08 24.82
N ILE A 567 14.23 -2.37 24.69
CA ILE A 567 13.93 -3.04 23.43
C ILE A 567 12.44 -3.46 23.46
N ASN A 568 11.65 -2.93 22.54
CA ASN A 568 10.20 -3.13 22.51
C ASN A 568 9.73 -4.08 21.38
N ASN A 569 10.43 -4.12 20.23
CA ASN A 569 10.02 -4.86 19.05
C ASN A 569 11.12 -5.83 18.57
N GLU A 570 10.88 -6.49 17.47
CA GLU A 570 11.74 -7.48 16.82
C GLU A 570 12.25 -7.01 15.45
N GLU A 571 12.43 -5.74 15.24
CA GLU A 571 13.03 -5.18 14.02
C GLU A 571 14.53 -4.90 14.24
N SER A 572 15.29 -4.89 13.15
CA SER A 572 16.74 -4.72 13.18
C SER A 572 17.17 -3.38 12.54
N PRO A 573 16.96 -2.24 13.22
CA PRO A 573 17.26 -0.92 12.67
C PRO A 573 18.73 -0.68 12.37
N GLN A 574 19.67 -1.43 12.98
CA GLN A 574 21.08 -1.43 12.65
C GLN A 574 21.39 -1.94 11.23
N LEU A 575 20.39 -2.52 10.53
CA LEU A 575 20.50 -2.91 9.12
C LEU A 575 19.82 -1.91 8.16
N TYR A 576 19.18 -0.87 8.66
CA TYR A 576 18.64 0.20 7.82
C TYR A 576 19.72 0.96 7.03
N PRO A 577 20.94 1.17 7.55
CA PRO A 577 22.03 1.69 6.72
C PRO A 577 22.38 0.82 5.50
N VAL A 578 21.98 -0.48 5.49
CA VAL A 578 22.11 -1.38 4.33
C VAL A 578 20.92 -1.21 3.39
N PHE A 579 19.70 -1.30 3.89
CA PHE A 579 18.46 -1.01 3.17
C PHE A 579 17.46 -0.38 4.14
N PRO A 580 16.83 0.75 3.76
CA PRO A 580 16.78 1.33 2.41
C PRO A 580 17.94 2.28 2.04
N TRP A 581 18.81 2.66 3.00
CA TRP A 581 19.69 3.83 2.84
C TRP A 581 20.94 3.58 2.00
N ARG A 582 21.35 2.34 1.75
CA ARG A 582 22.46 1.96 0.86
C ARG A 582 23.82 2.60 1.20
N LEU A 583 24.03 2.96 2.46
CA LEU A 583 25.33 3.44 2.95
C LEU A 583 26.33 2.30 3.18
N TYR A 584 25.84 1.08 3.36
CA TYR A 584 26.57 -0.16 3.56
C TYR A 584 26.08 -1.24 2.59
N GLY A 585 26.92 -2.21 2.26
CA GLY A 585 26.53 -3.36 1.45
C GLY A 585 27.46 -3.63 0.27
N LEU A 586 26.98 -4.39 -0.70
CA LEU A 586 27.74 -4.70 -1.93
C LEU A 586 28.17 -3.41 -2.65
N GLY A 587 29.41 -3.40 -3.14
CA GLY A 587 29.98 -2.24 -3.82
C GLY A 587 30.47 -1.12 -2.88
N ARG A 588 30.40 -1.33 -1.55
CA ARG A 588 30.90 -0.40 -0.53
C ARG A 588 32.09 -1.00 0.20
N ASP A 589 33.05 -0.16 0.63
CA ASP A 589 34.25 -0.59 1.37
C ASP A 589 33.93 -1.18 2.75
N ASN A 590 32.78 -0.82 3.33
CA ASN A 590 32.30 -1.24 4.65
C ASN A 590 31.41 -2.51 4.63
N LEU A 591 31.42 -3.29 3.56
CA LEU A 591 30.61 -4.50 3.41
C LEU A 591 30.81 -5.49 4.56
N GLU A 592 32.04 -5.65 5.05
CA GLU A 592 32.34 -6.59 6.14
C GLU A 592 31.63 -6.21 7.45
N ILE A 593 31.59 -4.92 7.79
CA ILE A 593 30.87 -4.42 8.97
C ILE A 593 29.36 -4.78 8.90
N ALA A 594 28.77 -4.56 7.74
CA ALA A 594 27.36 -4.87 7.51
C ALA A 594 27.07 -6.39 7.53
N ARG A 595 27.96 -7.21 6.95
CA ARG A 595 27.88 -8.67 7.04
C ARG A 595 28.03 -9.16 8.47
N ASN A 596 28.95 -8.61 9.23
CA ASN A 596 29.10 -8.93 10.65
C ASN A 596 27.82 -8.59 11.43
N THR A 597 27.22 -7.44 11.16
CA THR A 597 25.93 -7.04 11.76
C THR A 597 24.82 -8.06 11.45
N TYR A 598 24.67 -8.46 10.19
CA TYR A 598 23.64 -9.42 9.80
C TYR A 598 23.88 -10.83 10.38
N LEU A 599 25.12 -11.30 10.36
CA LEU A 599 25.46 -12.70 10.69
C LEU A 599 25.66 -12.95 12.18
N TYR A 600 26.14 -11.95 12.93
CA TYR A 600 26.65 -12.16 14.29
C TYR A 600 26.04 -11.24 15.35
N ASP A 601 25.33 -10.18 14.96
CA ASP A 601 24.64 -9.36 15.95
C ASP A 601 23.57 -10.18 16.67
N PRO A 602 23.60 -10.31 18.01
CA PRO A 602 22.68 -11.19 18.74
C PRO A 602 21.21 -10.87 18.54
N ASP A 603 20.86 -9.57 18.45
CA ASP A 603 19.48 -9.16 18.26
C ASP A 603 19.01 -9.39 16.82
N VAL A 604 19.87 -9.09 15.82
CA VAL A 604 19.56 -9.37 14.40
C VAL A 604 19.32 -10.85 14.18
N VAL A 605 20.17 -11.71 14.76
CA VAL A 605 20.01 -13.18 14.65
C VAL A 605 18.72 -13.64 15.31
N ARG A 606 18.39 -13.09 16.48
CA ARG A 606 17.19 -13.43 17.25
C ARG A 606 15.91 -12.99 16.56
N PHE A 607 15.93 -11.80 15.92
CA PHE A 607 14.74 -11.19 15.30
C PHE A 607 14.47 -11.65 13.87
N ARG A 608 15.39 -12.39 13.25
CA ARG A 608 15.31 -12.81 11.86
C ARG A 608 14.04 -13.59 11.54
N SER A 609 13.30 -13.15 10.53
CA SER A 609 12.04 -13.78 10.12
C SER A 609 11.67 -13.43 8.67
N SER A 610 10.84 -14.26 8.05
CA SER A 610 10.27 -14.03 6.73
C SER A 610 8.81 -13.52 6.77
N LYS A 611 8.22 -13.27 7.95
CA LYS A 611 6.79 -12.95 8.07
C LYS A 611 6.51 -11.44 7.96
N GLY A 612 5.39 -11.08 7.34
CA GLY A 612 4.87 -9.72 7.29
C GLY A 612 5.90 -8.71 6.78
N TRP A 613 6.10 -7.62 7.50
CA TRP A 613 6.98 -6.51 7.18
C TRP A 613 8.49 -6.79 7.36
N LYS A 614 8.90 -7.97 7.81
CA LYS A 614 10.31 -8.33 7.99
C LYS A 614 11.11 -8.22 6.70
N GLN A 615 12.32 -7.63 6.77
CA GLN A 615 13.15 -7.25 5.64
C GLN A 615 14.42 -8.11 5.49
N ASP A 616 14.52 -9.20 6.24
CA ASP A 616 15.73 -10.03 6.30
C ASP A 616 16.18 -10.57 4.94
N ASN A 617 15.23 -10.88 4.05
CA ASN A 617 15.52 -11.28 2.68
C ASN A 617 16.15 -10.14 1.85
N ILE A 618 15.76 -8.89 2.11
CA ILE A 618 16.28 -7.71 1.41
C ILE A 618 17.71 -7.46 1.85
N TRP A 619 17.97 -7.44 3.16
CA TRP A 619 19.32 -7.25 3.70
C TRP A 619 20.26 -8.34 3.26
N ALA A 620 19.83 -9.61 3.28
CA ALA A 620 20.62 -10.72 2.76
C ALA A 620 21.02 -10.51 1.29
N ALA A 621 20.08 -10.08 0.45
CA ALA A 621 20.35 -9.78 -0.96
C ALA A 621 21.33 -8.61 -1.12
N CYS A 622 21.16 -7.52 -0.34
CA CYS A 622 22.03 -6.34 -0.38
C CYS A 622 23.46 -6.62 0.10
N LEU A 623 23.64 -7.68 0.90
CA LEU A 623 24.92 -8.13 1.39
C LEU A 623 25.57 -9.23 0.53
N GLY A 624 24.90 -9.70 -0.53
CA GLY A 624 25.38 -10.77 -1.40
C GLY A 624 25.38 -12.15 -0.73
N LEU A 625 24.51 -12.36 0.26
CA LEU A 625 24.31 -13.64 0.95
C LEU A 625 23.30 -14.49 0.16
N THR A 626 23.75 -15.04 -0.96
CA THR A 626 22.89 -15.66 -2.00
C THR A 626 21.93 -16.71 -1.46
N GLU A 627 22.44 -17.68 -0.71
CA GLU A 627 21.62 -18.81 -0.21
C GLU A 627 20.56 -18.33 0.79
N GLU A 628 20.92 -17.40 1.67
CA GLU A 628 20.00 -16.85 2.65
C GLU A 628 18.94 -15.93 1.99
N ALA A 629 19.37 -15.10 1.04
CA ALA A 629 18.45 -14.27 0.25
C ALA A 629 17.45 -15.12 -0.53
N ALA A 630 17.90 -16.19 -1.19
CA ALA A 630 17.05 -17.11 -1.94
C ALA A 630 16.05 -17.81 -1.02
N ARG A 631 16.52 -18.38 0.10
CA ARG A 631 15.67 -19.07 1.08
C ARG A 631 14.57 -18.17 1.63
N LEU A 632 14.93 -16.98 2.13
CA LEU A 632 13.97 -16.05 2.73
C LEU A 632 13.01 -15.43 1.71
N THR A 633 13.49 -15.12 0.50
CA THR A 633 12.63 -14.60 -0.58
C THR A 633 11.67 -15.67 -1.08
N ALA A 634 12.11 -16.92 -1.18
CA ALA A 634 11.24 -18.04 -1.50
C ALA A 634 10.14 -18.23 -0.45
N GLU A 635 10.48 -18.17 0.85
CA GLU A 635 9.49 -18.22 1.92
C GLU A 635 8.43 -17.09 1.83
N LYS A 636 8.85 -15.87 1.44
CA LYS A 636 7.93 -14.74 1.27
C LYS A 636 7.04 -14.86 0.04
N LEU A 637 7.56 -15.31 -1.08
CA LEU A 637 6.84 -15.34 -2.35
C LEU A 637 6.20 -16.70 -2.67
N LYS A 638 6.34 -17.73 -1.83
CA LYS A 638 5.53 -18.95 -1.97
C LYS A 638 4.03 -18.61 -1.86
N SER A 639 3.18 -19.47 -2.39
CA SER A 639 1.73 -19.29 -2.29
C SER A 639 1.27 -19.13 -0.84
N GLY A 640 0.40 -18.17 -0.61
CA GLY A 640 -0.23 -17.93 0.69
C GLY A 640 -1.20 -19.07 1.07
N PRO A 641 -1.83 -18.98 2.25
CA PRO A 641 -2.77 -19.99 2.75
C PRO A 641 -4.13 -19.95 2.04
N TYR A 642 -4.40 -18.91 1.26
CA TYR A 642 -5.65 -18.71 0.54
C TYR A 642 -5.54 -19.22 -0.90
N ARG A 643 -6.70 -19.40 -1.53
CA ARG A 643 -6.77 -19.91 -2.90
C ARG A 643 -6.07 -19.00 -3.91
N PHE A 644 -6.14 -17.68 -3.75
CA PHE A 644 -5.34 -16.77 -4.58
C PHE A 644 -3.93 -16.65 -3.97
N PRO A 645 -2.87 -17.04 -4.70
CA PRO A 645 -1.52 -17.23 -4.13
C PRO A 645 -0.93 -15.99 -3.48
N ALA A 646 -1.21 -14.80 -4.01
CA ALA A 646 -0.72 -13.53 -3.48
C ALA A 646 -1.59 -12.95 -2.34
N PHE A 647 -2.54 -13.70 -1.79
CA PHE A 647 -3.25 -13.36 -0.56
C PHE A 647 -2.46 -13.89 0.63
N TRP A 648 -1.29 -13.27 0.88
CA TRP A 648 -0.47 -13.61 2.03
C TRP A 648 -1.07 -13.13 3.35
N GLY A 649 -0.60 -13.74 4.43
CA GLY A 649 -1.04 -13.43 5.78
C GLY A 649 -1.82 -14.57 6.43
N PRO A 650 -2.45 -14.33 7.61
CA PRO A 650 -2.10 -13.20 8.45
C PRO A 650 -0.65 -13.33 8.95
N GLY A 651 0.14 -12.27 8.73
CA GLY A 651 1.45 -12.13 9.34
C GLY A 651 1.29 -11.44 10.70
N PHE A 652 1.87 -10.25 10.81
CA PHE A 652 1.61 -9.37 11.95
C PHE A 652 0.41 -8.45 11.71
N ASP A 653 0.04 -8.21 10.45
CA ASP A 653 -0.96 -7.22 10.07
C ASP A 653 -2.30 -7.84 9.68
N TRP A 654 -2.56 -8.10 8.41
CA TRP A 654 -3.86 -8.59 7.94
C TRP A 654 -3.70 -9.54 6.73
N SER A 655 -4.80 -9.82 6.01
CA SER A 655 -4.80 -10.53 4.72
C SER A 655 -5.77 -9.85 3.75
N PRO A 656 -5.35 -9.66 2.48
CA PRO A 656 -3.99 -9.82 1.95
C PRO A 656 -2.98 -8.87 2.59
N ASP A 657 -1.78 -9.37 2.92
CA ASP A 657 -0.74 -8.56 3.55
C ASP A 657 0.15 -7.92 2.47
N HIS A 658 -0.08 -6.63 2.18
CA HIS A 658 0.63 -5.93 1.12
C HIS A 658 2.08 -5.59 1.50
N ASN A 659 2.39 -5.37 2.77
CA ASN A 659 3.79 -5.17 3.15
C ASN A 659 4.60 -6.48 3.10
N TRP A 660 3.96 -7.63 3.32
CA TRP A 660 4.58 -8.94 3.06
C TRP A 660 4.92 -9.08 1.56
N GLY A 661 3.94 -8.84 0.68
CA GLY A 661 4.16 -8.86 -0.78
C GLY A 661 5.22 -7.86 -1.22
N GLY A 662 5.20 -6.64 -0.68
CA GLY A 662 6.17 -5.59 -0.96
C GLY A 662 7.60 -5.99 -0.60
N THR A 663 7.82 -6.54 0.61
CA THR A 663 9.15 -7.04 1.01
C THR A 663 9.60 -8.23 0.16
N GLY A 664 8.67 -9.08 -0.26
CA GLY A 664 8.95 -10.16 -1.22
C GLY A 664 9.41 -9.62 -2.57
N MET A 665 8.70 -8.61 -3.11
CA MET A 665 9.08 -7.94 -4.37
C MET A 665 10.47 -7.29 -4.28
N ILE A 666 10.72 -6.50 -3.22
CA ILE A 666 12.01 -5.81 -3.01
C ILE A 666 13.15 -6.83 -2.93
N GLY A 667 12.94 -7.93 -2.17
CA GLY A 667 13.94 -8.99 -2.05
C GLY A 667 14.28 -9.63 -3.38
N LEU A 668 13.28 -10.03 -4.17
CA LEU A 668 13.48 -10.61 -5.50
C LEU A 668 14.18 -9.63 -6.45
N GLN A 669 13.76 -8.36 -6.48
CA GLN A 669 14.41 -7.31 -7.26
C GLN A 669 15.86 -7.11 -6.83
N SER A 670 16.15 -7.09 -5.51
CA SER A 670 17.50 -6.89 -4.97
C SER A 670 18.43 -8.08 -5.23
N MET A 671 17.90 -9.28 -5.38
CA MET A 671 18.67 -10.47 -5.82
C MET A 671 19.09 -10.38 -7.29
N LEU A 672 18.31 -9.66 -8.12
CA LEU A 672 18.51 -9.57 -9.57
C LEU A 672 19.28 -8.32 -9.99
N LEU A 673 19.01 -7.19 -9.35
CA LEU A 673 19.55 -5.89 -9.73
C LEU A 673 19.81 -5.02 -8.52
N GLN A 674 21.02 -4.51 -8.38
CA GLN A 674 21.38 -3.46 -7.44
C GLN A 674 22.17 -2.36 -8.16
N GLU A 675 22.18 -1.18 -7.56
CA GLU A 675 22.92 -0.03 -8.04
C GLU A 675 23.65 0.64 -6.87
N VAL A 676 24.90 0.98 -7.07
CA VAL A 676 25.74 1.68 -6.12
C VAL A 676 26.53 2.76 -6.87
N ASP A 677 26.32 4.02 -6.53
CA ASP A 677 27.01 5.18 -7.14
C ASP A 677 26.95 5.19 -8.68
N GLY A 678 25.79 4.77 -9.23
CA GLY A 678 25.57 4.69 -10.68
C GLY A 678 26.06 3.40 -11.35
N GLU A 679 26.82 2.57 -10.64
CA GLU A 679 27.29 1.26 -11.12
C GLU A 679 26.20 0.20 -10.94
N ILE A 680 25.88 -0.53 -12.00
CA ILE A 680 24.86 -1.60 -12.01
C ILE A 680 25.49 -2.95 -11.70
N ILE A 681 25.01 -3.59 -10.63
CA ILE A 681 25.38 -4.95 -10.23
C ILE A 681 24.24 -5.90 -10.64
N ILE A 682 24.50 -6.77 -11.58
CA ILE A 682 23.53 -7.75 -12.10
C ILE A 682 23.70 -9.08 -11.37
N LEU A 683 22.59 -9.69 -10.94
CA LEU A 683 22.53 -10.96 -10.24
C LEU A 683 23.38 -11.00 -8.95
N PRO A 684 23.38 -9.92 -8.13
CA PRO A 684 24.27 -9.80 -6.95
C PRO A 684 24.07 -10.89 -5.91
N ALA A 685 22.88 -11.50 -5.85
CA ALA A 685 22.55 -12.54 -4.88
C ALA A 685 21.64 -13.61 -5.51
N TRP A 686 21.92 -14.02 -6.74
CA TRP A 686 21.10 -15.00 -7.48
C TRP A 686 21.74 -16.38 -7.46
N PRO A 687 20.98 -17.45 -7.11
CA PRO A 687 21.47 -18.84 -7.17
C PRO A 687 21.85 -19.25 -8.58
N LYS A 688 23.00 -19.89 -8.75
CA LYS A 688 23.50 -20.31 -10.08
C LYS A 688 22.59 -21.32 -10.77
N SER A 689 21.83 -22.12 -10.00
CA SER A 689 20.91 -23.14 -10.51
C SER A 689 19.57 -22.57 -10.98
N TRP A 690 19.23 -21.32 -10.64
CA TRP A 690 17.95 -20.74 -11.00
C TRP A 690 18.04 -19.98 -12.33
N ASN A 691 17.21 -20.35 -13.27
CA ASN A 691 17.07 -19.63 -14.52
C ASN A 691 16.13 -18.42 -14.34
N VAL A 692 16.47 -17.31 -14.97
CA VAL A 692 15.64 -16.10 -14.93
C VAL A 692 15.81 -15.28 -16.20
N SER A 693 14.72 -14.64 -16.62
CA SER A 693 14.74 -13.52 -17.53
C SER A 693 14.01 -12.36 -16.87
N PHE A 694 14.54 -11.16 -16.96
CA PHE A 694 13.91 -9.98 -16.36
C PHE A 694 14.18 -8.69 -17.13
N LYS A 695 13.29 -7.73 -16.94
CA LYS A 695 13.47 -6.32 -17.29
C LYS A 695 13.13 -5.49 -16.06
N LEU A 696 14.07 -4.71 -15.58
CA LEU A 696 13.95 -3.84 -14.40
C LEU A 696 14.55 -2.46 -14.70
N HIS A 697 14.36 -1.51 -13.80
CA HIS A 697 14.81 -0.13 -13.96
C HIS A 697 15.95 0.20 -12.99
N ALA A 698 16.82 1.11 -13.42
CA ALA A 698 17.90 1.70 -12.64
C ALA A 698 17.87 3.23 -12.80
N SER A 699 18.67 3.94 -12.01
CA SER A 699 18.78 5.40 -12.09
C SER A 699 19.21 5.90 -13.49
N GLY A 700 18.98 7.19 -13.75
CA GLY A 700 19.28 7.80 -15.05
C GLY A 700 18.31 7.37 -16.16
N GLY A 701 17.11 6.89 -15.81
CA GLY A 701 16.12 6.41 -16.77
C GLY A 701 16.50 5.09 -17.44
N ARG A 702 17.50 4.38 -16.91
CA ARG A 702 18.03 3.15 -17.53
C ARG A 702 17.09 1.98 -17.31
N THR A 703 16.96 1.12 -18.32
CA THR A 703 16.35 -0.19 -18.22
C THR A 703 17.41 -1.28 -18.37
N VAL A 704 17.29 -2.35 -17.57
CA VAL A 704 18.20 -3.49 -17.55
C VAL A 704 17.41 -4.74 -17.90
N GLU A 705 17.69 -5.32 -19.07
CA GLU A 705 17.10 -6.57 -19.52
C GLU A 705 18.16 -7.67 -19.55
N VAL A 706 17.91 -8.77 -18.85
CA VAL A 706 18.85 -9.89 -18.72
C VAL A 706 18.14 -11.20 -18.95
N GLU A 707 18.82 -12.10 -19.64
CA GLU A 707 18.48 -13.53 -19.70
C GLU A 707 19.64 -14.33 -19.12
N TYR A 708 19.37 -15.09 -18.06
CA TYR A 708 20.34 -15.96 -17.38
C TYR A 708 19.84 -17.39 -17.42
N ARG A 709 20.62 -18.28 -18.00
CA ARG A 709 20.31 -19.69 -18.19
C ARG A 709 21.55 -20.55 -17.94
N ASP A 710 21.35 -21.67 -17.26
CA ASP A 710 22.40 -22.69 -17.04
C ASP A 710 23.69 -22.12 -16.45
N GLY A 711 23.58 -21.19 -15.50
CA GLY A 711 24.72 -20.59 -14.83
C GLY A 711 25.42 -19.45 -15.58
N GLU A 712 24.86 -19.00 -16.73
CA GLU A 712 25.48 -17.97 -17.58
C GLU A 712 24.49 -16.89 -18.02
N VAL A 713 24.98 -15.66 -18.15
CA VAL A 713 24.24 -14.56 -18.78
C VAL A 713 24.26 -14.76 -20.30
N LYS A 714 23.11 -15.10 -20.88
CA LYS A 714 22.93 -15.31 -22.34
C LYS A 714 22.62 -14.00 -23.06
N LYS A 715 21.96 -13.05 -22.40
CA LYS A 715 21.61 -11.74 -22.95
C LYS A 715 21.70 -10.68 -21.86
N LYS A 716 22.26 -9.54 -22.21
CA LYS A 716 22.30 -8.34 -21.36
C LYS A 716 22.11 -7.10 -22.22
N ILE A 717 21.11 -6.30 -21.90
CA ILE A 717 20.84 -5.00 -22.53
C ILE A 717 20.68 -3.96 -21.41
N ILE A 718 21.38 -2.86 -21.50
CA ILE A 718 21.21 -1.68 -20.65
C ILE A 718 20.95 -0.50 -21.62
N GLN A 719 19.80 0.13 -21.46
CA GLN A 719 19.34 1.24 -22.33
C GLN A 719 19.06 2.48 -21.49
#